data_316d59744788d81ae1bc11297ae2b55e
#
_entry.id   316d59744788d81ae1bc11297ae2b55e
#
_cell.length_a   1.000
_cell.length_b   1.000
_cell.length_c   1.000
_cell.angle_alpha   90.00
_cell.angle_beta   90.00
_cell.angle_gamma   90.00
#
_symmetry.space_group_name_H-M   'P 1'
#
loop_
_entity.id
_entity.type
_entity.pdbx_description
1 polymer ?
#
loop_
_entity_poly.entity_id
_entity_poly.type
_entity_poly.pdbx_seq_one_letter_code
_entity_poly.pdbx_strand_id
1 'polypeptide(L)'
;MRATYRLQLSAGFGFEHARELVDYLSGLGISHLYLSPIMQARAGSTHSYDVVDPTRVSDELGGEEGFRRLVGAAREAGMGVIVDFVPNHMATSEENSYWSDPELREKFFDIDPETGWYRRFFTIDDLAGVRVEDPEVFEEMHRKILQLVSEGLIDGLRIDHPDGLADPATYLERLAERGVELVWVEKILEAGEDLRDWPVQGTTGYEFANDVTALLVDPRGEPELTDLYATFTGHRESFAEVAAEAKLEQARTAFAPEVRKLRTLYDHPDLETAVAALHVYRSYVQPYLGRVEDADREVVKDLPGGLRRILLLEEGGHEEFVVRFQQTTGPVMAKGVEDTAFYRYLRLTALNEVGGDPGRFSLPAADFHKANLARATRFPRHMLASQTHDTKRSGDVRARIGTLAGFAPEWRELVLAWHEANEPLRAGPGPDPNEEYLIYQSLLGAWPIERERLSAYLEKALREAKVNTDWDEPNERWERSVLDFAAGLYDHRPFRDTFDPFLDKFARAGEAAALGALLLRLTSPGVPDIYQGDELWALNLVDPDNRRPVHWDERREILQQVERGKIPDRRGRKLYLIREGLALRARRPGAFSGAYTPVNARDDVCAFTRGDDEVAVIVGLRGETQLEEVTIPGSGWRDVLPRGDGFETVRLLEAT
;
A
#
# COMPACT_ATOMS: atom_id res chain seq x y z
N MET A 1 6.20 15.10 14.99
CA MET A 1 5.88 13.67 14.73
C MET A 1 7.14 12.96 14.32
N ARG A 2 7.45 11.80 14.94
CA ARG A 2 8.70 11.06 14.71
C ARG A 2 8.48 9.81 13.87
N ALA A 3 7.48 9.01 14.22
CA ALA A 3 7.02 7.83 13.50
C ALA A 3 5.62 7.45 13.96
N THR A 4 4.88 6.77 13.08
CA THR A 4 3.59 6.15 13.38
C THR A 4 3.74 4.63 13.49
N TYR A 5 2.84 4.00 14.20
CA TYR A 5 2.70 2.54 14.24
C TYR A 5 1.24 2.18 13.99
N ARG A 6 0.99 1.50 12.86
CA ARG A 6 -0.37 1.13 12.47
C ARG A 6 -0.81 -0.16 13.14
N LEU A 7 -1.95 -0.08 13.84
CA LEU A 7 -2.64 -1.20 14.46
C LEU A 7 -3.97 -1.48 13.74
N GLN A 8 -4.17 -2.71 13.32
CA GLN A 8 -5.43 -3.21 12.77
C GLN A 8 -6.29 -3.73 13.92
N LEU A 9 -7.33 -2.97 14.25
CA LEU A 9 -8.27 -3.31 15.31
C LEU A 9 -9.32 -4.28 14.82
N SER A 10 -9.78 -5.15 15.71
CA SER A 10 -10.86 -6.09 15.49
C SER A 10 -11.47 -6.50 16.83
N ALA A 11 -12.57 -7.24 16.84
CA ALA A 11 -13.13 -7.80 18.05
C ALA A 11 -12.13 -8.64 18.86
N GLY A 12 -11.17 -9.31 18.19
CA GLY A 12 -10.10 -10.08 18.83
C GLY A 12 -8.88 -9.25 19.26
N PHE A 13 -8.77 -8.00 18.79
CA PHE A 13 -7.69 -7.08 19.10
C PHE A 13 -8.24 -5.64 19.19
N GLY A 14 -8.94 -5.32 20.26
CA GLY A 14 -9.56 -4.02 20.50
C GLY A 14 -8.68 -3.05 21.28
N PHE A 15 -9.29 -1.98 21.80
CA PHE A 15 -8.57 -0.87 22.47
C PHE A 15 -7.79 -1.30 23.71
N GLU A 16 -8.27 -2.28 24.47
CA GLU A 16 -7.54 -2.75 25.65
C GLU A 16 -6.24 -3.48 25.24
N HIS A 17 -6.29 -4.32 24.21
CA HIS A 17 -5.09 -4.96 23.69
C HIS A 17 -4.07 -3.94 23.14
N ALA A 18 -4.57 -2.91 22.42
CA ALA A 18 -3.72 -1.82 21.95
C ALA A 18 -3.11 -1.02 23.12
N ARG A 19 -3.86 -0.82 24.21
CA ARG A 19 -3.38 -0.14 25.43
C ARG A 19 -2.22 -0.89 26.06
N GLU A 20 -2.26 -2.21 26.11
CA GLU A 20 -1.18 -3.05 26.64
C GLU A 20 0.11 -2.95 25.82
N LEU A 21 0.06 -2.42 24.61
CA LEU A 21 1.24 -2.23 23.75
C LEU A 21 1.88 -0.86 23.88
N VAL A 22 1.24 0.10 24.57
CA VAL A 22 1.71 1.49 24.63
C VAL A 22 3.15 1.58 25.14
N ASP A 23 3.49 0.89 26.22
CA ASP A 23 4.85 0.90 26.79
C ASP A 23 5.87 0.31 25.80
N TYR A 24 5.53 -0.78 25.12
CA TYR A 24 6.38 -1.40 24.10
C TYR A 24 6.64 -0.44 22.94
N LEU A 25 5.59 0.17 22.40
CA LEU A 25 5.69 1.08 21.25
C LEU A 25 6.44 2.36 21.62
N SER A 26 6.21 2.89 22.82
CA SER A 26 6.97 4.03 23.33
C SER A 26 8.45 3.69 23.51
N GLY A 27 8.76 2.51 24.06
CA GLY A 27 10.13 1.98 24.20
C GLY A 27 10.81 1.78 22.84
N LEU A 28 10.10 1.32 21.83
CA LEU A 28 10.58 1.21 20.45
C LEU A 28 10.90 2.59 19.84
N GLY A 29 10.28 3.65 20.34
CA GLY A 29 10.49 5.03 19.89
C GLY A 29 9.37 5.60 19.04
N ILE A 30 8.22 4.93 18.96
CA ILE A 30 7.02 5.41 18.27
C ILE A 30 6.51 6.70 18.94
N SER A 31 6.00 7.64 18.15
CA SER A 31 5.44 8.89 18.65
C SER A 31 3.94 9.01 18.47
N HIS A 32 3.33 8.18 17.60
CA HIS A 32 1.89 8.21 17.37
C HIS A 32 1.38 6.80 17.10
N LEU A 33 0.28 6.44 17.75
CA LEU A 33 -0.54 5.31 17.33
C LEU A 33 -1.30 5.71 16.06
N TYR A 34 -1.39 4.80 15.11
CA TYR A 34 -2.21 4.95 13.92
C TYR A 34 -3.20 3.77 13.88
N LEU A 35 -4.47 4.06 14.15
CA LEU A 35 -5.50 3.06 14.35
C LEU A 35 -6.34 2.88 13.07
N SER A 36 -6.69 1.65 12.73
CA SER A 36 -7.75 1.37 11.76
C SER A 36 -9.09 1.98 12.20
N PRO A 37 -10.14 1.99 11.36
CA PRO A 37 -11.40 2.67 11.69
C PRO A 37 -11.96 2.27 13.05
N ILE A 38 -12.42 3.26 13.81
CA ILE A 38 -12.93 3.08 15.20
C ILE A 38 -14.44 3.24 15.32
N MET A 39 -15.13 3.69 14.25
CA MET A 39 -16.58 3.84 14.27
C MET A 39 -17.26 2.47 14.27
N GLN A 40 -18.53 2.45 14.68
CA GLN A 40 -19.28 1.18 14.74
C GLN A 40 -19.41 0.56 13.37
N ALA A 41 -18.77 -0.56 13.17
CA ALA A 41 -18.86 -1.40 11.99
C ALA A 41 -19.90 -2.51 12.14
N ARG A 42 -20.17 -3.25 11.07
CA ARG A 42 -21.02 -4.45 11.06
C ARG A 42 -20.53 -5.45 12.12
N ALA A 43 -21.44 -6.16 12.76
CA ALA A 43 -21.10 -7.19 13.73
C ALA A 43 -20.16 -8.25 13.12
N GLY A 44 -19.09 -8.57 13.83
CA GLY A 44 -18.06 -9.53 13.38
C GLY A 44 -17.12 -9.02 12.29
N SER A 45 -17.11 -7.73 11.98
CA SER A 45 -16.16 -7.14 11.05
C SER A 45 -14.70 -7.37 11.51
N THR A 46 -13.86 -7.78 10.58
CA THR A 46 -12.43 -8.04 10.85
C THR A 46 -11.53 -6.85 10.53
N HIS A 47 -12.10 -5.74 9.99
CA HIS A 47 -11.35 -4.58 9.48
C HIS A 47 -11.98 -3.22 9.81
N SER A 48 -13.28 -3.17 10.14
CA SER A 48 -14.04 -1.95 10.51
C SER A 48 -14.24 -0.91 9.40
N TYR A 49 -14.01 -1.24 8.10
CA TYR A 49 -14.32 -0.34 6.98
C TYR A 49 -15.79 -0.41 6.54
N ASP A 50 -16.54 -1.40 6.99
CA ASP A 50 -17.96 -1.62 6.75
C ASP A 50 -18.82 -0.97 7.84
N VAL A 51 -18.68 0.36 7.97
CA VAL A 51 -19.35 1.18 9.00
C VAL A 51 -20.87 1.07 8.89
N VAL A 52 -21.55 0.89 10.02
CA VAL A 52 -23.03 0.88 10.14
C VAL A 52 -23.56 2.07 10.94
N ASP A 53 -22.74 2.64 11.83
CA ASP A 53 -23.09 3.82 12.62
C ASP A 53 -21.88 4.73 12.84
N PRO A 54 -21.77 5.86 12.11
CA PRO A 54 -20.67 6.81 12.23
C PRO A 54 -20.75 7.69 13.48
N THR A 55 -21.85 7.62 14.25
CA THR A 55 -22.12 8.51 15.39
C THR A 55 -21.63 7.98 16.73
N ARG A 56 -21.07 6.75 16.75
CA ARG A 56 -20.51 6.12 17.95
C ARG A 56 -19.27 5.31 17.68
N VAL A 57 -18.44 5.20 18.70
CA VAL A 57 -17.26 4.32 18.69
C VAL A 57 -17.70 2.86 18.82
N SER A 58 -17.04 1.96 18.11
CA SER A 58 -17.39 0.54 18.05
C SER A 58 -17.37 -0.15 19.42
N ASP A 59 -18.50 -0.76 19.77
CA ASP A 59 -18.63 -1.54 21.01
C ASP A 59 -17.75 -2.80 20.97
N GLU A 60 -17.59 -3.43 19.81
CA GLU A 60 -16.74 -4.62 19.66
C GLU A 60 -15.26 -4.32 19.89
N LEU A 61 -14.83 -3.08 19.66
CA LEU A 61 -13.47 -2.63 19.96
C LEU A 61 -13.28 -2.21 21.43
N GLY A 62 -14.37 -2.13 22.21
CA GLY A 62 -14.35 -1.72 23.62
C GLY A 62 -15.04 -0.39 23.90
N GLY A 63 -15.79 0.16 22.94
CA GLY A 63 -16.58 1.36 23.05
C GLY A 63 -15.77 2.64 23.28
N GLU A 64 -16.45 3.76 23.41
CA GLU A 64 -15.80 5.07 23.63
C GLU A 64 -14.97 5.11 24.93
N GLU A 65 -15.42 4.44 25.97
CA GLU A 65 -14.68 4.38 27.23
C GLU A 65 -13.34 3.63 27.07
N GLY A 66 -13.33 2.52 26.34
CA GLY A 66 -12.09 1.79 25.99
C GLY A 66 -11.15 2.65 25.16
N PHE A 67 -11.66 3.36 24.17
CA PHE A 67 -10.89 4.31 23.36
C PHE A 67 -10.27 5.41 24.22
N ARG A 68 -11.03 6.02 25.13
CA ARG A 68 -10.53 7.07 26.05
C ARG A 68 -9.43 6.54 26.97
N ARG A 69 -9.52 5.30 27.47
CA ARG A 69 -8.46 4.67 28.26
C ARG A 69 -7.20 4.44 27.44
N LEU A 70 -7.32 3.96 26.19
CA LEU A 70 -6.17 3.82 25.27
C LEU A 70 -5.47 5.16 25.05
N VAL A 71 -6.24 6.20 24.70
CA VAL A 71 -5.71 7.55 24.44
C VAL A 71 -5.04 8.10 25.71
N GLY A 72 -5.64 7.91 26.88
CA GLY A 72 -5.03 8.31 28.17
C GLY A 72 -3.66 7.70 28.36
N ALA A 73 -3.53 6.38 28.20
CA ALA A 73 -2.24 5.69 28.30
C ALA A 73 -1.24 6.19 27.23
N ALA A 74 -1.67 6.38 25.99
CA ALA A 74 -0.82 6.93 24.93
C ALA A 74 -0.29 8.33 25.30
N ARG A 75 -1.15 9.22 25.84
CA ARG A 75 -0.76 10.56 26.28
C ARG A 75 0.23 10.53 27.45
N GLU A 76 0.02 9.66 28.42
CA GLU A 76 0.97 9.44 29.55
C GLU A 76 2.35 8.98 29.04
N ALA A 77 2.40 8.19 27.96
CA ALA A 77 3.61 7.78 27.29
C ALA A 77 4.18 8.81 26.29
N GLY A 78 3.56 10.00 26.17
CA GLY A 78 3.97 11.07 25.23
C GLY A 78 3.67 10.78 23.77
N MET A 79 2.68 9.93 23.50
CA MET A 79 2.27 9.54 22.15
C MET A 79 0.96 10.22 21.71
N GLY A 80 0.88 10.55 20.42
CA GLY A 80 -0.33 11.00 19.76
C GLY A 80 -1.14 9.85 19.16
N VAL A 81 -2.33 10.18 18.64
CA VAL A 81 -3.25 9.22 18.03
C VAL A 81 -3.75 9.73 16.69
N ILE A 82 -3.58 8.94 15.64
CA ILE A 82 -4.15 9.12 14.31
C ILE A 82 -5.18 8.02 14.12
N VAL A 83 -6.33 8.37 13.51
CA VAL A 83 -7.42 7.43 13.27
C VAL A 83 -7.76 7.41 11.79
N ASP A 84 -8.01 6.22 11.29
CA ASP A 84 -8.55 5.99 9.96
C ASP A 84 -10.04 6.31 9.93
N PHE A 85 -10.49 7.07 8.95
CA PHE A 85 -11.89 7.47 8.79
C PHE A 85 -12.40 7.19 7.38
N VAL A 86 -13.59 6.59 7.29
CA VAL A 86 -14.20 6.12 6.05
C VAL A 86 -15.38 7.04 5.66
N PRO A 87 -15.17 8.06 4.83
CA PRO A 87 -16.25 8.96 4.42
C PRO A 87 -17.03 8.46 3.20
N ASN A 88 -16.43 7.62 2.36
CA ASN A 88 -16.93 7.32 1.02
C ASN A 88 -18.12 6.35 1.00
N HIS A 89 -18.21 5.43 1.96
CA HIS A 89 -19.21 4.38 1.94
C HIS A 89 -19.61 3.89 3.33
N MET A 90 -20.76 3.22 3.42
CA MET A 90 -21.25 2.50 4.60
C MET A 90 -21.86 1.15 4.16
N ALA A 91 -21.97 0.24 5.12
CA ALA A 91 -22.59 -1.08 4.89
C ALA A 91 -24.09 -0.99 4.60
N THR A 92 -24.57 -1.83 3.67
CA THR A 92 -26.00 -1.95 3.29
C THR A 92 -26.76 -2.96 4.17
N SER A 93 -26.28 -3.23 5.40
CA SER A 93 -26.91 -4.20 6.32
C SER A 93 -28.11 -3.62 7.06
N GLU A 94 -28.96 -4.47 7.60
CA GLU A 94 -30.10 -4.10 8.45
C GLU A 94 -29.64 -3.42 9.76
N GLU A 95 -28.40 -3.64 10.18
CA GLU A 95 -27.79 -2.97 11.34
C GLU A 95 -27.57 -1.47 11.10
N ASN A 96 -27.48 -1.04 9.85
CA ASN A 96 -27.32 0.35 9.47
C ASN A 96 -28.69 1.03 9.40
N SER A 97 -29.01 1.84 10.41
CA SER A 97 -30.28 2.59 10.48
C SER A 97 -30.42 3.61 9.33
N TYR A 98 -29.34 4.18 8.84
CA TYR A 98 -29.35 5.08 7.68
C TYR A 98 -29.70 4.36 6.38
N TRP A 99 -29.37 3.06 6.28
CA TRP A 99 -29.74 2.23 5.13
C TRP A 99 -31.16 1.65 5.25
N SER A 100 -31.54 1.24 6.44
CA SER A 100 -32.83 0.56 6.69
C SER A 100 -34.02 1.51 6.65
N ASP A 101 -33.84 2.76 7.04
CA ASP A 101 -34.87 3.80 6.95
C ASP A 101 -34.90 4.39 5.53
N PRO A 102 -36.05 4.34 4.80
CA PRO A 102 -36.13 4.81 3.43
C PRO A 102 -35.83 6.31 3.24
N GLU A 103 -36.20 7.17 4.19
CA GLU A 103 -35.99 8.62 4.09
C GLU A 103 -34.50 8.94 4.32
N LEU A 104 -33.89 8.31 5.33
CA LEU A 104 -32.45 8.46 5.58
C LEU A 104 -31.63 7.86 4.46
N ARG A 105 -32.03 6.71 3.92
CA ARG A 105 -31.33 6.06 2.81
C ARG A 105 -31.26 6.96 1.58
N GLU A 106 -32.36 7.56 1.16
CA GLU A 106 -32.39 8.48 0.02
C GLU A 106 -31.55 9.76 0.26
N LYS A 107 -31.50 10.22 1.52
CA LYS A 107 -30.70 11.39 1.89
C LYS A 107 -29.21 11.10 1.95
N PHE A 108 -28.83 10.01 2.61
CA PHE A 108 -27.44 9.73 2.94
C PHE A 108 -26.66 9.02 1.81
N PHE A 109 -27.34 8.19 1.03
CA PHE A 109 -26.68 7.38 0.04
C PHE A 109 -26.92 7.89 -1.39
N ASP A 110 -25.96 7.60 -2.23
CA ASP A 110 -25.97 7.94 -3.63
C ASP A 110 -26.80 6.90 -4.40
N ILE A 111 -28.12 7.11 -4.38
CA ILE A 111 -29.14 6.19 -4.91
C ILE A 111 -29.95 6.91 -6.00
N ASP A 112 -30.30 6.18 -7.04
CA ASP A 112 -31.33 6.54 -7.99
C ASP A 112 -32.67 5.93 -7.54
N PRO A 113 -33.60 6.73 -7.00
CA PRO A 113 -34.83 6.20 -6.43
C PRO A 113 -35.79 5.60 -7.47
N GLU A 114 -35.65 5.95 -8.76
CA GLU A 114 -36.51 5.42 -9.82
C GLU A 114 -36.07 4.01 -10.25
N THR A 115 -34.77 3.77 -10.29
CA THR A 115 -34.19 2.49 -10.77
C THR A 115 -33.74 1.59 -9.64
N GLY A 116 -33.55 2.14 -8.43
CA GLY A 116 -32.94 1.43 -7.30
C GLY A 116 -31.43 1.23 -7.44
N TRP A 117 -30.81 1.80 -8.47
CA TRP A 117 -29.34 1.80 -8.60
C TRP A 117 -28.74 2.64 -7.49
N TYR A 118 -27.58 2.19 -6.97
CA TYR A 118 -26.76 2.97 -6.03
C TYR A 118 -25.28 2.84 -6.38
N ARG A 119 -24.50 3.86 -6.03
CA ARG A 119 -23.05 3.83 -6.18
C ARG A 119 -22.47 2.86 -5.15
N ARG A 120 -21.76 1.85 -5.64
CA ARG A 120 -21.07 0.86 -4.80
C ARG A 120 -19.65 1.32 -4.48
N PHE A 121 -19.08 0.78 -3.41
CA PHE A 121 -17.64 0.80 -3.20
C PHE A 121 -17.02 -0.30 -4.06
N PHE A 122 -16.28 0.10 -5.10
CA PHE A 122 -15.81 -0.79 -6.16
C PHE A 122 -16.97 -1.62 -6.75
N THR A 123 -16.89 -2.94 -6.56
CA THR A 123 -17.90 -3.92 -7.03
C THR A 123 -18.66 -4.58 -5.88
N ILE A 124 -18.51 -4.07 -4.65
CA ILE A 124 -19.07 -4.69 -3.43
C ILE A 124 -20.49 -4.18 -3.21
N ASP A 125 -21.47 -5.05 -3.44
CA ASP A 125 -22.89 -4.72 -3.28
C ASP A 125 -23.27 -4.41 -1.82
N ASP A 126 -22.52 -4.93 -0.86
CA ASP A 126 -22.75 -4.71 0.57
C ASP A 126 -22.25 -3.32 1.07
N LEU A 127 -21.66 -2.48 0.19
CA LEU A 127 -21.11 -1.18 0.55
C LEU A 127 -21.63 -0.10 -0.39
N ALA A 128 -22.49 0.80 0.12
CA ALA A 128 -23.10 1.88 -0.64
C ALA A 128 -22.38 3.21 -0.42
N GLY A 129 -22.19 3.96 -1.51
CA GLY A 129 -21.56 5.27 -1.49
C GLY A 129 -22.40 6.31 -0.76
N VAL A 130 -21.74 7.08 0.11
CA VAL A 130 -22.34 8.15 0.91
C VAL A 130 -22.18 9.50 0.22
N ARG A 131 -23.18 10.38 0.38
CA ARG A 131 -23.25 11.72 -0.22
C ARG A 131 -22.65 12.79 0.70
N VAL A 132 -21.38 12.65 1.05
CA VAL A 132 -20.71 13.60 1.97
C VAL A 132 -20.51 15.00 1.38
N GLU A 133 -20.79 15.20 0.09
CA GLU A 133 -20.90 16.53 -0.53
C GLU A 133 -22.08 17.32 0.01
N ASP A 134 -23.16 16.65 0.46
CA ASP A 134 -24.28 17.28 1.16
C ASP A 134 -23.82 17.73 2.56
N PRO A 135 -24.02 19.02 2.93
CA PRO A 135 -23.56 19.54 4.21
C PRO A 135 -24.19 18.87 5.43
N GLU A 136 -25.47 18.47 5.37
CA GLU A 136 -26.13 17.82 6.50
C GLU A 136 -25.64 16.38 6.68
N VAL A 137 -25.39 15.66 5.58
CA VAL A 137 -24.78 14.33 5.59
C VAL A 137 -23.37 14.41 6.15
N PHE A 138 -22.56 15.38 5.68
CA PHE A 138 -21.22 15.61 6.20
C PHE A 138 -21.22 15.81 7.71
N GLU A 139 -22.08 16.72 8.23
CA GLU A 139 -22.14 17.02 9.67
C GLU A 139 -22.50 15.77 10.49
N GLU A 140 -23.46 14.99 10.04
CA GLU A 140 -23.89 13.79 10.75
C GLU A 140 -22.82 12.70 10.73
N MET A 141 -22.23 12.43 9.57
CA MET A 141 -21.16 11.45 9.40
C MET A 141 -19.93 11.78 10.25
N HIS A 142 -19.62 13.06 10.39
CA HIS A 142 -18.37 13.50 11.06
C HIS A 142 -18.58 13.93 12.51
N ARG A 143 -19.81 14.04 12.99
CA ARG A 143 -20.13 14.56 14.32
C ARG A 143 -19.28 13.92 15.43
N LYS A 144 -19.21 12.60 15.49
CA LYS A 144 -18.47 11.89 16.54
C LYS A 144 -16.96 12.05 16.39
N ILE A 145 -16.42 11.86 15.19
CA ILE A 145 -14.98 11.97 14.99
C ILE A 145 -14.48 13.40 15.24
N LEU A 146 -15.23 14.43 14.80
CA LEU A 146 -14.90 15.83 15.06
C LEU A 146 -15.03 16.20 16.54
N GLN A 147 -15.99 15.61 17.27
CA GLN A 147 -16.06 15.73 18.72
C GLN A 147 -14.77 15.20 19.37
N LEU A 148 -14.32 14.00 19.00
CA LEU A 148 -13.11 13.40 19.58
C LEU A 148 -11.84 14.21 19.22
N VAL A 149 -11.76 14.78 18.02
CA VAL A 149 -10.71 15.73 17.62
C VAL A 149 -10.75 16.99 18.49
N SER A 150 -11.92 17.62 18.65
CA SER A 150 -12.08 18.85 19.43
C SER A 150 -11.77 18.66 20.92
N GLU A 151 -11.99 17.46 21.44
CA GLU A 151 -11.61 17.08 22.81
C GLU A 151 -10.10 16.78 22.96
N GLY A 152 -9.32 16.83 21.86
CA GLY A 152 -7.88 16.54 21.86
C GLY A 152 -7.54 15.05 22.04
N LEU A 153 -8.50 14.16 21.79
CA LEU A 153 -8.27 12.70 21.86
C LEU A 153 -7.64 12.16 20.58
N ILE A 154 -7.90 12.80 19.44
CA ILE A 154 -7.37 12.46 18.12
C ILE A 154 -6.55 13.65 17.61
N ASP A 155 -5.30 13.40 17.20
CA ASP A 155 -4.40 14.42 16.65
C ASP A 155 -4.55 14.59 15.14
N GLY A 156 -4.93 13.54 14.44
CA GLY A 156 -5.05 13.58 12.98
C GLY A 156 -5.89 12.44 12.42
N LEU A 157 -6.31 12.61 11.18
CA LEU A 157 -7.11 11.64 10.44
C LEU A 157 -6.36 11.13 9.20
N ARG A 158 -6.53 9.85 8.90
CA ARG A 158 -6.29 9.30 7.57
C ARG A 158 -7.64 9.12 6.89
N ILE A 159 -7.83 9.76 5.77
CA ILE A 159 -9.07 9.69 5.01
C ILE A 159 -8.98 8.56 4.00
N ASP A 160 -9.87 7.58 4.17
CA ASP A 160 -10.01 6.44 3.31
C ASP A 160 -10.63 6.82 1.97
N HIS A 161 -10.07 6.32 0.89
CA HIS A 161 -10.59 6.38 -0.48
C HIS A 161 -11.19 7.75 -0.88
N PRO A 162 -10.46 8.86 -0.81
CA PRO A 162 -10.98 10.18 -1.19
C PRO A 162 -11.37 10.24 -2.68
N ASP A 163 -10.77 9.41 -3.53
CA ASP A 163 -11.07 9.34 -4.98
C ASP A 163 -12.50 8.88 -5.29
N GLY A 164 -13.18 8.24 -4.34
CA GLY A 164 -14.60 7.89 -4.45
C GLY A 164 -15.56 9.04 -4.17
N LEU A 165 -15.10 10.15 -3.58
CA LEU A 165 -15.94 11.31 -3.26
C LEU A 165 -16.31 12.10 -4.50
N ALA A 166 -17.47 12.77 -4.46
CA ALA A 166 -17.91 13.66 -5.54
C ALA A 166 -16.93 14.83 -5.75
N ASP A 167 -16.51 15.46 -4.66
CA ASP A 167 -15.56 16.58 -4.63
C ASP A 167 -14.57 16.42 -3.45
N PRO A 168 -13.44 15.72 -3.66
CA PRO A 168 -12.41 15.51 -2.64
C PRO A 168 -11.81 16.82 -2.11
N ALA A 169 -11.60 17.82 -2.98
CA ALA A 169 -10.98 19.08 -2.60
C ALA A 169 -11.87 19.85 -1.59
N THR A 170 -13.14 20.06 -1.91
CA THR A 170 -14.09 20.72 -0.99
C THR A 170 -14.28 19.92 0.30
N TYR A 171 -14.27 18.59 0.22
CA TYR A 171 -14.35 17.74 1.41
C TYR A 171 -13.18 17.99 2.37
N LEU A 172 -11.95 18.03 1.87
CA LEU A 172 -10.74 18.27 2.66
C LEU A 172 -10.68 19.71 3.20
N GLU A 173 -11.14 20.70 2.41
CA GLU A 173 -11.29 22.08 2.86
C GLU A 173 -12.27 22.17 4.07
N ARG A 174 -13.41 21.48 4.00
CA ARG A 174 -14.37 21.42 5.13
C ARG A 174 -13.76 20.79 6.38
N LEU A 175 -12.97 19.72 6.26
CA LEU A 175 -12.26 19.13 7.40
C LEU A 175 -11.30 20.13 8.06
N ALA A 176 -10.55 20.88 7.26
CA ALA A 176 -9.64 21.91 7.76
C ALA A 176 -10.40 23.06 8.46
N GLU A 177 -11.54 23.50 7.90
CA GLU A 177 -12.43 24.50 8.50
C GLU A 177 -13.02 24.03 9.86
N ARG A 178 -13.19 22.71 10.04
CA ARG A 178 -13.62 22.09 11.29
C ARG A 178 -12.50 21.85 12.31
N GLY A 179 -11.28 22.34 12.01
CA GLY A 179 -10.14 22.29 12.91
C GLY A 179 -9.35 20.97 12.89
N VAL A 180 -9.51 20.14 11.86
CA VAL A 180 -8.67 18.95 11.66
C VAL A 180 -7.38 19.40 10.98
N GLU A 181 -6.32 19.61 11.76
CA GLU A 181 -5.04 20.15 11.26
C GLU A 181 -4.16 19.10 10.56
N LEU A 182 -4.24 17.85 11.02
CA LEU A 182 -3.39 16.77 10.50
C LEU A 182 -4.25 15.77 9.72
N VAL A 183 -4.19 15.84 8.40
CA VAL A 183 -4.91 14.96 7.50
C VAL A 183 -3.94 14.28 6.55
N TRP A 184 -4.01 12.98 6.42
CA TRP A 184 -3.40 12.19 5.35
C TRP A 184 -4.50 11.56 4.51
N VAL A 185 -4.23 11.38 3.23
CA VAL A 185 -5.20 10.78 2.31
C VAL A 185 -4.69 9.44 1.77
N GLU A 186 -5.59 8.47 1.67
CA GLU A 186 -5.32 7.29 0.88
C GLU A 186 -5.54 7.61 -0.60
N LYS A 187 -4.68 8.39 -1.16
CA LYS A 187 -4.61 8.64 -2.59
C LYS A 187 -3.50 7.79 -3.18
N ILE A 188 -3.87 6.96 -4.14
CA ILE A 188 -2.90 6.20 -4.91
C ILE A 188 -2.39 7.11 -6.02
N LEU A 189 -1.10 7.42 -5.97
CA LEU A 189 -0.42 8.21 -6.99
C LEU A 189 0.28 7.28 -7.98
N GLU A 190 -0.05 7.47 -9.25
CA GLU A 190 0.62 6.78 -10.34
C GLU A 190 2.00 7.38 -10.63
N ALA A 191 2.85 6.64 -11.35
CA ALA A 191 4.19 7.10 -11.67
C ALA A 191 4.17 8.45 -12.41
N GLY A 192 4.74 9.49 -11.76
CA GLY A 192 4.77 10.85 -12.29
C GLY A 192 3.51 11.70 -11.98
N GLU A 193 2.54 11.16 -11.26
CA GLU A 193 1.41 11.94 -10.75
C GLU A 193 1.82 12.69 -9.48
N ASP A 194 1.51 13.97 -9.43
CA ASP A 194 1.68 14.82 -8.25
C ASP A 194 0.39 14.88 -7.43
N LEU A 195 0.51 14.78 -6.11
CA LEU A 195 -0.62 15.08 -5.21
C LEU A 195 -1.09 16.52 -5.43
N ARG A 196 -2.40 16.71 -5.53
CA ARG A 196 -3.01 18.04 -5.65
C ARG A 196 -2.67 18.90 -4.44
N ASP A 197 -2.79 20.21 -4.61
CA ASP A 197 -2.50 21.19 -3.56
C ASP A 197 -3.66 21.28 -2.56
N TRP A 198 -3.91 20.17 -1.89
CA TRP A 198 -4.96 20.02 -0.88
C TRP A 198 -4.44 20.38 0.52
N PRO A 199 -5.31 20.78 1.46
CA PRO A 199 -4.93 21.08 2.85
C PRO A 199 -4.64 19.80 3.64
N VAL A 200 -3.66 19.01 3.19
CA VAL A 200 -3.27 17.73 3.78
C VAL A 200 -1.78 17.67 4.07
N GLN A 201 -1.36 16.71 4.89
CA GLN A 201 0.04 16.47 5.20
C GLN A 201 0.75 15.60 4.14
N GLY A 202 -0.01 14.94 3.28
CA GLY A 202 0.46 14.04 2.24
C GLY A 202 -0.43 12.80 2.09
N THR A 203 0.09 11.79 1.41
CA THR A 203 -0.56 10.49 1.26
C THR A 203 -0.12 9.49 2.32
N THR A 204 -0.65 8.26 2.26
CA THR A 204 -0.25 7.11 3.08
C THR A 204 1.09 6.49 2.67
N GLY A 205 1.67 6.88 1.51
CA GLY A 205 3.05 6.55 1.13
C GLY A 205 3.24 5.33 0.25
N TYR A 206 2.27 4.92 -0.54
CA TYR A 206 2.44 3.81 -1.50
C TYR A 206 3.50 4.12 -2.56
N GLU A 207 3.53 5.35 -3.09
CA GLU A 207 4.52 5.81 -4.05
C GLU A 207 5.95 5.74 -3.48
N PHE A 208 6.13 6.01 -2.18
CA PHE A 208 7.42 5.83 -1.51
C PHE A 208 7.81 4.34 -1.45
N ALA A 209 6.87 3.46 -1.10
CA ALA A 209 7.11 2.02 -1.04
C ALA A 209 7.51 1.46 -2.42
N ASN A 210 6.87 1.94 -3.48
CA ASN A 210 7.17 1.55 -4.86
C ASN A 210 8.52 2.09 -5.33
N ASP A 211 8.83 3.36 -5.05
CA ASP A 211 10.13 3.96 -5.36
C ASP A 211 11.28 3.21 -4.68
N VAL A 212 11.14 2.87 -3.39
CA VAL A 212 12.15 2.09 -2.65
C VAL A 212 12.28 0.68 -3.24
N THR A 213 11.17 0.03 -3.58
CA THR A 213 11.21 -1.30 -4.20
C THR A 213 11.96 -1.25 -5.54
N ALA A 214 11.61 -0.31 -6.43
CA ALA A 214 12.24 -0.16 -7.74
C ALA A 214 13.72 0.27 -7.65
N LEU A 215 14.09 1.09 -6.66
CA LEU A 215 15.48 1.48 -6.38
C LEU A 215 16.38 0.28 -6.06
N LEU A 216 15.84 -0.71 -5.34
CA LEU A 216 16.57 -1.90 -4.91
C LEU A 216 16.62 -3.01 -5.98
N VAL A 217 15.80 -2.94 -7.02
CA VAL A 217 15.85 -3.87 -8.15
C VAL A 217 17.06 -3.59 -9.04
N ASP A 218 17.85 -4.63 -9.36
CA ASP A 218 19.03 -4.49 -10.23
C ASP A 218 18.62 -4.33 -11.71
N PRO A 219 18.86 -3.16 -12.35
CA PRO A 219 18.48 -2.94 -13.74
C PRO A 219 19.15 -3.92 -14.73
N ARG A 220 20.29 -4.51 -14.37
CA ARG A 220 21.03 -5.43 -15.24
C ARG A 220 20.26 -6.75 -15.46
N GLY A 221 19.36 -7.11 -14.56
CA GLY A 221 18.53 -8.31 -14.67
C GLY A 221 17.34 -8.17 -15.61
N GLU A 222 16.96 -6.96 -16.02
CA GLU A 222 15.75 -6.73 -16.82
C GLU A 222 15.71 -7.52 -18.14
N PRO A 223 16.77 -7.50 -18.99
CA PRO A 223 16.73 -8.22 -20.26
C PRO A 223 16.52 -9.72 -20.07
N GLU A 224 17.24 -10.32 -19.13
CA GLU A 224 17.19 -11.77 -18.86
C GLU A 224 15.84 -12.20 -18.30
N LEU A 225 15.30 -11.46 -17.31
CA LEU A 225 13.98 -11.75 -16.74
C LEU A 225 12.85 -11.52 -17.74
N THR A 226 12.96 -10.52 -18.61
CA THR A 226 11.97 -10.26 -19.65
C THR A 226 11.98 -11.40 -20.71
N ASP A 227 13.15 -11.84 -21.14
CA ASP A 227 13.25 -12.94 -22.10
C ASP A 227 12.82 -14.28 -21.48
N LEU A 228 13.22 -14.55 -20.23
CA LEU A 228 12.75 -15.74 -19.50
C LEU A 228 11.22 -15.74 -19.41
N TYR A 229 10.62 -14.64 -18.94
CA TYR A 229 9.17 -14.52 -18.79
C TYR A 229 8.46 -14.78 -20.13
N ALA A 230 8.90 -14.12 -21.20
CA ALA A 230 8.32 -14.27 -22.52
C ALA A 230 8.48 -15.70 -23.11
N THR A 231 9.63 -16.34 -22.88
CA THR A 231 9.89 -17.67 -23.44
C THR A 231 9.25 -18.79 -22.63
N PHE A 232 9.19 -18.65 -21.30
CA PHE A 232 8.61 -19.65 -20.40
C PHE A 232 7.09 -19.62 -20.40
N THR A 233 6.49 -18.42 -20.30
CA THR A 233 5.04 -18.27 -20.19
C THR A 233 4.33 -18.09 -21.53
N GLY A 234 5.05 -17.67 -22.56
CA GLY A 234 4.47 -17.27 -23.84
C GLY A 234 3.95 -15.83 -23.89
N HIS A 235 3.88 -15.13 -22.75
CA HIS A 235 3.41 -13.74 -22.66
C HIS A 235 4.50 -12.77 -23.15
N ARG A 236 4.16 -11.94 -24.12
CA ARG A 236 5.06 -10.96 -24.75
C ARG A 236 4.56 -9.52 -24.65
N GLU A 237 3.33 -9.37 -24.18
CA GLU A 237 2.67 -8.09 -24.00
C GLU A 237 3.41 -7.26 -22.95
N SER A 238 3.49 -5.97 -23.15
CA SER A 238 3.96 -5.03 -22.13
C SER A 238 2.94 -4.93 -20.98
N PHE A 239 3.39 -4.51 -19.80
CA PHE A 239 2.48 -4.25 -18.70
C PHE A 239 1.37 -3.24 -19.07
N ALA A 240 1.72 -2.21 -19.83
CA ALA A 240 0.76 -1.20 -20.26
C ALA A 240 -0.37 -1.79 -21.14
N GLU A 241 -0.05 -2.75 -22.02
CA GLU A 241 -1.05 -3.45 -22.83
C GLU A 241 -1.96 -4.32 -21.97
N VAL A 242 -1.38 -5.12 -21.05
CA VAL A 242 -2.15 -5.96 -20.11
C VAL A 242 -3.05 -5.10 -19.21
N ALA A 243 -2.54 -3.99 -18.69
CA ALA A 243 -3.33 -3.07 -17.85
C ALA A 243 -4.47 -2.39 -18.63
N ALA A 244 -4.22 -1.99 -19.87
CA ALA A 244 -5.25 -1.37 -20.71
C ALA A 244 -6.38 -2.37 -21.03
N GLU A 245 -6.04 -3.61 -21.38
CA GLU A 245 -7.01 -4.67 -21.61
C GLU A 245 -7.83 -4.99 -20.34
N ALA A 246 -7.17 -5.14 -19.21
CA ALA A 246 -7.81 -5.43 -17.94
C ALA A 246 -8.76 -4.31 -17.49
N LYS A 247 -8.37 -3.03 -17.63
CA LYS A 247 -9.26 -1.90 -17.33
C LYS A 247 -10.49 -1.89 -18.23
N LEU A 248 -10.30 -2.12 -19.53
CA LEU A 248 -11.41 -2.17 -20.48
C LEU A 248 -12.36 -3.35 -20.19
N GLU A 249 -11.82 -4.50 -19.82
CA GLU A 249 -12.60 -5.66 -19.37
C GLU A 249 -13.45 -5.28 -18.15
N GLN A 250 -12.86 -4.68 -17.12
CA GLN A 250 -13.60 -4.26 -15.93
C GLN A 250 -14.68 -3.22 -16.24
N ALA A 251 -14.40 -2.24 -17.10
CA ALA A 251 -15.40 -1.26 -17.52
C ALA A 251 -16.61 -1.90 -18.24
N ARG A 252 -16.40 -3.00 -18.98
CA ARG A 252 -17.44 -3.71 -19.74
C ARG A 252 -18.19 -4.76 -18.93
N THR A 253 -17.59 -5.26 -17.84
CA THR A 253 -18.14 -6.36 -17.03
C THR A 253 -18.57 -5.85 -15.66
N ALA A 254 -17.67 -5.83 -14.68
CA ALA A 254 -17.94 -5.51 -13.29
C ALA A 254 -18.51 -4.10 -13.07
N PHE A 255 -18.09 -3.11 -13.89
CA PHE A 255 -18.58 -1.73 -13.84
C PHE A 255 -19.60 -1.39 -14.95
N ALA A 256 -20.15 -2.39 -15.63
CA ALA A 256 -21.20 -2.16 -16.62
C ALA A 256 -22.44 -1.41 -16.05
N PRO A 257 -22.88 -1.61 -14.79
CA PRO A 257 -23.94 -0.80 -14.20
C PRO A 257 -23.58 0.69 -14.09
N GLU A 258 -22.36 1.02 -13.67
CA GLU A 258 -21.86 2.40 -13.53
C GLU A 258 -21.73 3.07 -14.91
N VAL A 259 -21.22 2.35 -15.91
CA VAL A 259 -21.13 2.86 -17.28
C VAL A 259 -22.53 3.05 -17.89
N ARG A 260 -23.50 2.18 -17.61
CA ARG A 260 -24.90 2.41 -18.00
C ARG A 260 -25.48 3.67 -17.37
N LYS A 261 -25.18 3.93 -16.08
CA LYS A 261 -25.61 5.18 -15.43
C LYS A 261 -24.98 6.39 -16.12
N LEU A 262 -23.69 6.35 -16.46
CA LEU A 262 -23.04 7.41 -17.25
C LEU A 262 -23.76 7.66 -18.58
N ARG A 263 -24.19 6.62 -19.31
CA ARG A 263 -24.93 6.75 -20.56
C ARG A 263 -26.28 7.45 -20.41
N THR A 264 -26.94 7.32 -19.26
CA THR A 264 -28.20 8.05 -19.02
C THR A 264 -27.99 9.56 -18.86
N LEU A 265 -26.79 9.98 -18.42
CA LEU A 265 -26.42 11.38 -18.23
C LEU A 265 -25.84 12.00 -19.50
N TYR A 266 -25.03 11.24 -20.23
CA TYR A 266 -24.49 11.61 -21.52
C TYR A 266 -24.14 10.36 -22.32
N ASP A 267 -24.87 10.13 -23.43
CA ASP A 267 -24.63 8.96 -24.28
C ASP A 267 -23.50 9.23 -25.28
N HIS A 268 -22.42 8.46 -25.14
CA HIS A 268 -21.28 8.49 -26.04
C HIS A 268 -20.84 7.07 -26.37
N PRO A 269 -20.52 6.75 -27.64
CA PRO A 269 -20.17 5.39 -28.08
C PRO A 269 -18.92 4.83 -27.38
N ASP A 270 -17.97 5.69 -27.01
CA ASP A 270 -16.66 5.28 -26.47
C ASP A 270 -16.57 5.38 -24.94
N LEU A 271 -17.68 5.34 -24.20
CA LEU A 271 -17.66 5.54 -22.74
C LEU A 271 -16.80 4.48 -22.01
N GLU A 272 -16.95 3.19 -22.34
CA GLU A 272 -16.14 2.13 -21.71
C GLU A 272 -14.65 2.35 -21.97
N THR A 273 -14.31 2.69 -23.22
CA THR A 273 -12.93 2.98 -23.59
C THR A 273 -12.41 4.23 -22.90
N ALA A 274 -13.22 5.28 -22.79
CA ALA A 274 -12.83 6.54 -22.15
C ALA A 274 -12.61 6.37 -20.63
N VAL A 275 -13.49 5.63 -19.96
CA VAL A 275 -13.35 5.31 -18.53
C VAL A 275 -12.08 4.49 -18.27
N ALA A 276 -11.74 3.56 -19.16
CA ALA A 276 -10.55 2.71 -19.07
C ALA A 276 -9.25 3.40 -19.52
N ALA A 277 -9.32 4.54 -20.23
CA ALA A 277 -8.16 5.15 -20.87
C ALA A 277 -7.26 5.96 -19.95
N LEU A 278 -7.76 6.40 -18.79
CA LEU A 278 -6.99 7.27 -17.90
C LEU A 278 -5.74 6.55 -17.39
N HIS A 279 -4.63 7.29 -17.31
CA HIS A 279 -3.35 6.81 -16.80
C HIS A 279 -3.18 7.08 -15.29
N VAL A 280 -4.15 7.76 -14.67
CA VAL A 280 -4.28 7.99 -13.22
C VAL A 280 -5.68 7.60 -12.77
N TYR A 281 -5.92 7.55 -11.48
CA TYR A 281 -7.23 7.15 -10.94
C TYR A 281 -8.37 8.03 -11.43
N ARG A 282 -8.20 9.36 -11.41
CA ARG A 282 -9.22 10.31 -11.87
C ARG A 282 -8.67 11.71 -12.11
N SER A 283 -9.46 12.56 -12.75
CA SER A 283 -9.33 14.02 -12.70
C SER A 283 -10.08 14.58 -11.48
N TYR A 284 -9.79 15.84 -11.13
CA TYR A 284 -10.39 16.50 -9.96
C TYR A 284 -11.10 17.81 -10.34
N VAL A 285 -11.73 17.80 -11.49
CA VAL A 285 -12.58 18.90 -11.93
C VAL A 285 -13.71 19.11 -10.93
N GLN A 286 -13.99 20.36 -10.56
CA GLN A 286 -15.07 20.75 -9.65
C GLN A 286 -16.19 21.43 -10.48
N PRO A 287 -17.12 20.65 -11.06
CA PRO A 287 -18.06 21.18 -12.06
C PRO A 287 -19.02 22.22 -11.48
N TYR A 288 -19.46 22.04 -10.24
CA TYR A 288 -20.36 23.00 -9.59
C TYR A 288 -19.68 24.31 -9.15
N LEU A 289 -18.35 24.34 -9.13
CA LEU A 289 -17.54 25.54 -8.86
C LEU A 289 -16.91 26.11 -10.13
N GLY A 290 -17.07 25.44 -11.27
CA GLY A 290 -16.48 25.84 -12.54
C GLY A 290 -14.94 25.81 -12.55
N ARG A 291 -14.31 24.94 -11.72
CA ARG A 291 -12.84 24.86 -11.58
C ARG A 291 -12.28 23.71 -12.37
N VAL A 292 -11.22 23.99 -13.15
CA VAL A 292 -10.43 23.02 -13.92
C VAL A 292 -8.97 23.39 -13.78
N GLU A 293 -8.14 22.48 -13.32
CA GLU A 293 -6.69 22.67 -13.21
C GLU A 293 -5.94 22.19 -14.47
N ASP A 294 -4.70 22.64 -14.65
CA ASP A 294 -3.88 22.21 -15.80
C ASP A 294 -3.60 20.69 -15.74
N ALA A 295 -3.48 20.12 -14.55
CA ALA A 295 -3.35 18.69 -14.37
C ALA A 295 -4.60 17.92 -14.86
N ASP A 296 -5.80 18.48 -14.73
CA ASP A 296 -7.02 17.84 -15.27
C ASP A 296 -6.99 17.82 -16.79
N ARG A 297 -6.50 18.89 -17.43
CA ARG A 297 -6.33 18.97 -18.89
C ARG A 297 -5.38 17.89 -19.40
N GLU A 298 -4.29 17.66 -18.67
CA GLU A 298 -3.31 16.63 -19.01
C GLU A 298 -3.92 15.21 -18.87
N VAL A 299 -4.67 14.96 -17.81
CA VAL A 299 -5.32 13.65 -17.55
C VAL A 299 -6.26 13.25 -18.68
N VAL A 300 -7.05 14.18 -19.21
CA VAL A 300 -8.09 13.89 -20.23
C VAL A 300 -7.66 14.20 -21.66
N LYS A 301 -6.40 14.58 -21.89
CA LYS A 301 -5.93 15.10 -23.20
C LYS A 301 -6.17 14.14 -24.39
N ASP A 302 -6.05 12.84 -24.15
CA ASP A 302 -6.13 11.78 -25.16
C ASP A 302 -7.56 11.24 -25.35
N LEU A 303 -8.52 11.74 -24.57
CA LEU A 303 -9.93 11.33 -24.71
C LEU A 303 -10.59 11.96 -25.96
N PRO A 304 -11.65 11.32 -26.49
CA PRO A 304 -12.42 11.86 -27.60
C PRO A 304 -12.84 13.31 -27.36
N GLY A 305 -12.70 14.17 -28.41
CA GLY A 305 -12.84 15.62 -28.27
C GLY A 305 -14.21 16.07 -27.73
N GLY A 306 -15.30 15.32 -27.98
CA GLY A 306 -16.60 15.58 -27.37
C GLY A 306 -16.60 15.40 -25.86
N LEU A 307 -16.12 14.24 -25.39
CA LEU A 307 -16.01 13.94 -23.95
C LEU A 307 -15.05 14.92 -23.25
N ARG A 308 -13.89 15.19 -23.87
CA ARG A 308 -12.91 16.12 -23.31
C ARG A 308 -13.49 17.50 -23.04
N ARG A 309 -14.29 18.08 -23.98
CA ARG A 309 -14.91 19.39 -23.77
C ARG A 309 -15.88 19.41 -22.59
N ILE A 310 -16.66 18.34 -22.43
CA ILE A 310 -17.58 18.19 -21.28
C ILE A 310 -16.79 18.06 -19.98
N LEU A 311 -15.80 17.16 -19.95
CA LEU A 311 -14.99 16.89 -18.76
C LEU A 311 -14.16 18.12 -18.33
N LEU A 312 -13.84 19.03 -19.25
CA LEU A 312 -13.14 20.30 -18.98
C LEU A 312 -14.08 21.50 -18.85
N LEU A 313 -15.40 21.27 -18.72
CA LEU A 313 -16.43 22.30 -18.58
C LEU A 313 -16.47 23.34 -19.73
N GLU A 314 -15.92 23.00 -20.89
CA GLU A 314 -15.99 23.82 -22.11
C GLU A 314 -17.40 23.76 -22.74
N GLU A 315 -18.19 22.75 -22.35
CA GLU A 315 -19.61 22.57 -22.68
C GLU A 315 -20.36 22.32 -21.36
N GLY A 316 -21.28 23.20 -20.99
CA GLY A 316 -21.99 23.18 -19.72
C GLY A 316 -23.26 22.34 -19.73
N GLY A 317 -23.84 22.11 -18.55
CA GLY A 317 -25.08 21.34 -18.38
C GLY A 317 -24.85 19.84 -18.22
N HIS A 318 -23.61 19.44 -17.93
CA HIS A 318 -23.19 18.05 -17.73
C HIS A 318 -22.47 17.83 -16.40
N GLU A 319 -22.73 18.66 -15.40
CA GLU A 319 -22.00 18.67 -14.14
C GLU A 319 -22.06 17.30 -13.42
N GLU A 320 -23.25 16.68 -13.40
CA GLU A 320 -23.43 15.36 -12.80
C GLU A 320 -22.64 14.27 -13.58
N PHE A 321 -22.64 14.34 -14.91
CA PHE A 321 -21.85 13.41 -15.73
C PHE A 321 -20.36 13.51 -15.38
N VAL A 322 -19.81 14.73 -15.24
CA VAL A 322 -18.40 14.94 -14.88
C VAL A 322 -18.08 14.30 -13.52
N VAL A 323 -18.91 14.54 -12.51
CA VAL A 323 -18.74 13.92 -11.18
C VAL A 323 -18.76 12.40 -11.29
N ARG A 324 -19.77 11.82 -11.94
CA ARG A 324 -19.91 10.37 -12.07
C ARG A 324 -18.78 9.73 -12.87
N PHE A 325 -18.36 10.39 -13.95
CA PHE A 325 -17.20 9.90 -14.72
C PHE A 325 -15.97 9.78 -13.82
N GLN A 326 -15.66 10.82 -13.06
CA GLN A 326 -14.53 10.84 -12.13
C GLN A 326 -14.64 9.77 -11.03
N GLN A 327 -15.86 9.54 -10.50
CA GLN A 327 -16.11 8.49 -9.50
C GLN A 327 -16.05 7.07 -10.06
N THR A 328 -16.18 6.90 -11.39
CA THR A 328 -16.12 5.58 -12.05
C THR A 328 -14.71 5.21 -12.48
N THR A 329 -13.89 6.18 -12.90
CA THR A 329 -12.52 5.91 -13.41
C THR A 329 -11.60 5.33 -12.35
N GLY A 330 -11.66 5.83 -11.10
CA GLY A 330 -10.85 5.31 -9.98
C GLY A 330 -11.07 3.82 -9.71
N PRO A 331 -12.32 3.38 -9.47
CA PRO A 331 -12.64 1.96 -9.31
C PRO A 331 -12.24 1.07 -10.50
N VAL A 332 -12.42 1.54 -11.73
CA VAL A 332 -11.99 0.80 -12.93
C VAL A 332 -10.46 0.67 -12.97
N MET A 333 -9.74 1.74 -12.59
CA MET A 333 -8.28 1.70 -12.46
C MET A 333 -7.84 0.67 -11.41
N ALA A 334 -8.37 0.76 -10.20
CA ALA A 334 -8.01 -0.15 -9.11
C ALA A 334 -8.30 -1.62 -9.46
N LYS A 335 -9.53 -1.93 -9.89
CA LYS A 335 -9.91 -3.31 -10.24
C LYS A 335 -9.20 -3.83 -11.49
N GLY A 336 -9.01 -2.97 -12.50
CA GLY A 336 -8.32 -3.33 -13.74
C GLY A 336 -6.82 -3.55 -13.53
N VAL A 337 -6.14 -2.66 -12.82
CA VAL A 337 -4.68 -2.75 -12.61
C VAL A 337 -4.37 -3.66 -11.42
N GLU A 338 -4.83 -3.29 -10.21
CA GLU A 338 -4.34 -3.91 -8.99
C GLU A 338 -4.95 -5.29 -8.71
N ASP A 339 -6.22 -5.49 -9.07
CA ASP A 339 -6.95 -6.75 -8.85
C ASP A 339 -7.15 -7.56 -10.15
N THR A 340 -6.44 -7.24 -11.23
CA THR A 340 -6.46 -8.04 -12.47
C THR A 340 -5.08 -8.08 -13.12
N ALA A 341 -4.56 -6.95 -13.64
CA ALA A 341 -3.31 -6.92 -14.38
C ALA A 341 -2.11 -7.39 -13.55
N PHE A 342 -2.06 -7.07 -12.25
CA PHE A 342 -1.00 -7.54 -11.35
C PHE A 342 -0.99 -9.05 -11.11
N TYR A 343 -2.07 -9.74 -11.42
CA TYR A 343 -2.15 -11.20 -11.36
C TYR A 343 -1.98 -11.87 -12.73
N ARG A 344 -1.94 -11.06 -13.82
CA ARG A 344 -1.68 -11.53 -15.20
C ARG A 344 -0.26 -11.28 -15.66
N TYR A 345 0.34 -10.14 -15.31
CA TYR A 345 1.72 -9.78 -15.68
C TYR A 345 2.68 -10.06 -14.52
N LEU A 346 3.46 -11.15 -14.62
CA LEU A 346 4.20 -11.73 -13.49
C LEU A 346 5.73 -11.73 -13.68
N ARG A 347 6.26 -10.87 -14.57
CA ARG A 347 7.70 -10.80 -14.87
C ARG A 347 8.59 -10.71 -13.62
N LEU A 348 8.26 -9.81 -12.69
CA LEU A 348 8.90 -9.65 -11.39
C LEU A 348 7.86 -9.13 -10.39
N THR A 349 7.25 -10.04 -9.64
CA THR A 349 6.08 -9.74 -8.81
C THR A 349 6.34 -8.80 -7.63
N ALA A 350 7.60 -8.49 -7.32
CA ALA A 350 7.97 -7.43 -6.37
C ALA A 350 7.44 -6.05 -6.79
N LEU A 351 7.28 -5.81 -8.09
CA LEU A 351 6.82 -4.54 -8.66
C LEU A 351 5.28 -4.44 -8.78
N ASN A 352 4.58 -5.56 -8.55
CA ASN A 352 3.12 -5.62 -8.62
C ASN A 352 2.54 -5.26 -7.24
N GLU A 353 2.46 -3.97 -6.96
CA GLU A 353 2.00 -3.45 -5.69
C GLU A 353 1.08 -2.24 -5.91
N VAL A 354 0.21 -1.93 -4.95
CA VAL A 354 -0.72 -0.79 -4.99
C VAL A 354 0.00 0.49 -5.44
N GLY A 355 -0.48 1.12 -6.51
CA GLY A 355 0.17 2.28 -7.13
C GLY A 355 1.52 1.98 -7.81
N GLY A 356 1.86 0.71 -8.02
CA GLY A 356 3.09 0.28 -8.68
C GLY A 356 2.96 0.23 -10.20
N ASP A 357 4.09 0.39 -10.89
CA ASP A 357 4.21 0.21 -12.34
C ASP A 357 5.24 -0.88 -12.67
N PRO A 358 4.81 -2.15 -12.88
CA PRO A 358 5.69 -3.22 -13.34
C PRO A 358 6.38 -2.98 -14.69
N GLY A 359 5.92 -1.99 -15.46
CA GLY A 359 6.59 -1.51 -16.66
C GLY A 359 7.89 -0.78 -16.35
N ARG A 360 7.96 -0.08 -15.21
CA ARG A 360 9.18 0.57 -14.68
C ARG A 360 9.99 -0.42 -13.85
N PHE A 361 10.87 -1.17 -14.50
CA PHE A 361 11.61 -2.28 -13.87
C PHE A 361 12.50 -1.85 -12.70
N SER A 362 13.13 -0.69 -12.76
CA SER A 362 14.01 -0.17 -11.73
C SER A 362 13.95 1.36 -11.65
N LEU A 363 14.45 1.94 -10.55
CA LEU A 363 14.54 3.37 -10.34
C LEU A 363 16.00 3.78 -10.10
N PRO A 364 16.57 4.71 -10.87
CA PRO A 364 17.88 5.29 -10.56
C PRO A 364 17.89 6.06 -9.24
N ALA A 365 19.00 6.04 -8.50
CA ALA A 365 19.16 6.79 -7.26
C ALA A 365 18.90 8.31 -7.43
N ALA A 366 19.25 8.87 -8.59
CA ALA A 366 18.98 10.28 -8.92
C ALA A 366 17.47 10.61 -8.93
N ASP A 367 16.63 9.72 -9.46
CA ASP A 367 15.18 9.92 -9.49
C ASP A 367 14.56 9.74 -8.09
N PHE A 368 15.07 8.80 -7.29
CA PHE A 368 14.71 8.67 -5.89
C PHE A 368 15.05 9.93 -5.09
N HIS A 369 16.23 10.53 -5.33
CA HIS A 369 16.61 11.80 -4.71
C HIS A 369 15.69 12.94 -5.14
N LYS A 370 15.32 13.00 -6.42
CA LYS A 370 14.37 14.00 -6.94
C LYS A 370 13.00 13.88 -6.25
N ALA A 371 12.47 12.68 -6.09
CA ALA A 371 11.21 12.44 -5.40
C ALA A 371 11.29 12.87 -3.92
N ASN A 372 12.38 12.58 -3.23
CA ASN A 372 12.59 13.00 -1.85
C ASN A 372 12.72 14.52 -1.69
N LEU A 373 13.36 15.21 -2.62
CA LEU A 373 13.45 16.68 -2.62
C LEU A 373 12.06 17.32 -2.82
N ALA A 374 11.26 16.78 -3.75
CA ALA A 374 9.88 17.22 -3.95
C ALA A 374 9.03 17.02 -2.68
N ARG A 375 9.14 15.85 -2.05
CA ARG A 375 8.44 15.51 -0.81
C ARG A 375 8.86 16.43 0.34
N ALA A 376 10.16 16.67 0.51
CA ALA A 376 10.68 17.58 1.54
C ALA A 376 10.11 19.00 1.41
N THR A 377 9.83 19.44 0.18
CA THR A 377 9.36 20.81 -0.11
C THR A 377 7.85 20.93 0.01
N ARG A 378 7.10 19.99 -0.57
CA ARG A 378 5.62 20.10 -0.68
C ARG A 378 4.89 19.48 0.49
N PHE A 379 5.32 18.30 0.94
CA PHE A 379 4.63 17.50 1.97
C PHE A 379 5.62 16.90 2.96
N PRO A 380 6.29 17.72 3.81
CA PRO A 380 7.35 17.25 4.71
C PRO A 380 6.89 16.29 5.80
N ARG A 381 5.58 16.13 5.98
CA ARG A 381 4.96 15.17 6.91
C ARG A 381 4.24 14.02 6.21
N HIS A 382 4.51 13.84 4.92
CA HIS A 382 4.05 12.69 4.15
C HIS A 382 4.35 11.37 4.86
N MET A 383 3.46 10.39 4.86
CA MET A 383 3.76 9.08 5.44
C MET A 383 4.67 8.28 4.52
N LEU A 384 5.57 7.50 5.13
CA LEU A 384 6.51 6.64 4.42
C LEU A 384 6.20 5.19 4.81
N ALA A 385 5.36 4.53 4.03
CA ALA A 385 5.01 3.13 4.24
C ALA A 385 6.02 2.20 3.55
N SER A 386 6.15 0.98 4.05
CA SER A 386 6.70 -0.17 3.32
C SER A 386 5.63 -1.19 3.01
N GLN A 387 4.61 -1.25 3.86
CA GLN A 387 3.45 -2.11 3.73
C GLN A 387 2.27 -1.53 4.50
N THR A 388 1.08 -1.92 4.12
CA THR A 388 -0.18 -1.59 4.79
C THR A 388 -1.04 -2.85 4.86
N HIS A 389 -2.27 -2.71 5.34
CA HIS A 389 -3.26 -3.79 5.32
C HIS A 389 -3.78 -4.14 3.90
N ASP A 390 -3.49 -3.31 2.88
CA ASP A 390 -3.94 -3.48 1.49
C ASP A 390 -2.82 -3.87 0.53
N THR A 391 -1.55 -3.84 0.97
CA THR A 391 -0.44 -4.22 0.10
C THR A 391 -0.53 -5.68 -0.33
N LYS A 392 -0.18 -5.93 -1.59
CA LYS A 392 -0.19 -7.27 -2.20
C LYS A 392 0.86 -8.19 -1.55
N ARG A 393 1.95 -7.60 -1.07
CA ARG A 393 3.05 -8.28 -0.38
C ARG A 393 3.64 -7.39 0.69
N SER A 394 4.16 -7.99 1.75
CA SER A 394 4.96 -7.24 2.73
C SER A 394 6.23 -6.67 2.12
N GLY A 395 6.79 -5.63 2.75
CA GLY A 395 8.05 -5.02 2.31
C GLY A 395 9.21 -6.02 2.24
N ASP A 396 9.27 -6.98 3.17
CA ASP A 396 10.31 -8.02 3.18
C ASP A 396 10.16 -9.03 2.04
N VAL A 397 8.92 -9.40 1.69
CA VAL A 397 8.64 -10.28 0.54
C VAL A 397 9.02 -9.57 -0.77
N ARG A 398 8.65 -8.27 -0.91
CA ARG A 398 9.05 -7.50 -2.10
C ARG A 398 10.56 -7.35 -2.19
N ALA A 399 11.23 -7.03 -1.09
CA ALA A 399 12.69 -6.94 -1.06
C ALA A 399 13.36 -8.24 -1.49
N ARG A 400 12.87 -9.39 -1.00
CA ARG A 400 13.36 -10.70 -1.44
C ARG A 400 13.13 -10.92 -2.93
N ILE A 401 11.89 -10.85 -3.41
CA ILE A 401 11.59 -11.10 -4.83
C ILE A 401 12.34 -10.11 -5.74
N GLY A 402 12.46 -8.83 -5.34
CA GLY A 402 13.20 -7.83 -6.10
C GLY A 402 14.66 -8.18 -6.34
N THR A 403 15.28 -8.91 -5.41
CA THR A 403 16.68 -9.35 -5.58
C THR A 403 16.86 -10.42 -6.67
N LEU A 404 15.79 -11.06 -7.18
CA LEU A 404 15.87 -11.98 -8.34
C LEU A 404 16.55 -11.32 -9.55
N ALA A 405 16.38 -10.01 -9.71
CA ALA A 405 17.04 -9.28 -10.79
C ALA A 405 18.58 -9.40 -10.74
N GLY A 406 19.18 -9.50 -9.55
CA GLY A 406 20.62 -9.77 -9.39
C GLY A 406 21.03 -11.22 -9.62
N PHE A 407 20.08 -12.15 -9.68
CA PHE A 407 20.29 -13.58 -9.89
C PHE A 407 19.65 -14.06 -11.22
N ALA A 408 19.33 -13.17 -12.13
CA ALA A 408 18.53 -13.48 -13.31
C ALA A 408 19.01 -14.67 -14.15
N PRO A 409 20.32 -14.86 -14.44
CA PRO A 409 20.80 -16.04 -15.18
C PRO A 409 20.58 -17.35 -14.41
N GLU A 410 20.92 -17.38 -13.12
CA GLU A 410 20.74 -18.56 -12.25
C GLU A 410 19.23 -18.87 -12.08
N TRP A 411 18.41 -17.85 -11.96
CA TRP A 411 16.95 -17.98 -11.90
C TRP A 411 16.38 -18.63 -13.14
N ARG A 412 16.83 -18.23 -14.34
CA ARG A 412 16.45 -18.88 -15.60
C ARG A 412 16.75 -20.38 -15.58
N GLU A 413 17.97 -20.73 -15.23
CA GLU A 413 18.38 -22.13 -15.17
C GLU A 413 17.51 -22.95 -14.23
N LEU A 414 17.23 -22.39 -13.04
CA LEU A 414 16.39 -23.04 -12.03
C LEU A 414 14.94 -23.20 -12.48
N VAL A 415 14.32 -22.16 -13.02
CA VAL A 415 12.92 -22.22 -13.49
C VAL A 415 12.75 -23.32 -14.54
N LEU A 416 13.65 -23.38 -15.52
CA LEU A 416 13.59 -24.40 -16.58
C LEU A 416 13.82 -25.80 -16.01
N ALA A 417 14.80 -25.96 -15.12
CA ALA A 417 15.07 -27.25 -14.48
C ALA A 417 13.90 -27.69 -13.56
N TRP A 418 13.31 -26.78 -12.83
CA TRP A 418 12.15 -27.09 -11.98
C TRP A 418 10.92 -27.45 -12.81
N HIS A 419 10.72 -26.77 -13.93
CA HIS A 419 9.62 -27.10 -14.84
C HIS A 419 9.69 -28.56 -15.31
N GLU A 420 10.89 -29.02 -15.72
CA GLU A 420 11.10 -30.42 -16.11
C GLU A 420 10.99 -31.38 -14.92
N ALA A 421 11.64 -31.05 -13.79
CA ALA A 421 11.68 -31.92 -12.62
C ALA A 421 10.30 -32.12 -11.97
N ASN A 422 9.44 -31.10 -12.06
CA ASN A 422 8.10 -31.09 -11.43
C ASN A 422 7.01 -31.66 -12.35
N GLU A 423 7.33 -32.15 -13.55
CA GLU A 423 6.37 -32.82 -14.46
C GLU A 423 5.51 -33.90 -13.77
N PRO A 424 6.06 -34.74 -12.88
CA PRO A 424 5.26 -35.74 -12.17
C PRO A 424 4.19 -35.16 -11.22
N LEU A 425 4.29 -33.88 -10.84
CA LEU A 425 3.31 -33.20 -10.00
C LEU A 425 2.12 -32.65 -10.79
N ARG A 426 2.21 -32.53 -12.13
CA ARG A 426 1.16 -32.04 -13.02
C ARG A 426 0.14 -33.13 -13.32
N ALA A 427 -0.71 -33.43 -12.32
CA ALA A 427 -1.73 -34.48 -12.46
C ALA A 427 -3.06 -33.98 -13.05
N GLY A 428 -3.22 -32.68 -13.28
CA GLY A 428 -4.46 -32.02 -13.70
C GLY A 428 -4.27 -31.04 -14.87
N PRO A 429 -5.27 -30.19 -15.14
CA PRO A 429 -5.21 -29.21 -16.23
C PRO A 429 -4.29 -28.01 -15.96
N GLY A 430 -4.03 -27.67 -14.70
CA GLY A 430 -3.14 -26.60 -14.24
C GLY A 430 -1.99 -27.13 -13.37
N PRO A 431 -1.02 -26.30 -13.01
CA PRO A 431 -0.91 -24.88 -13.40
C PRO A 431 -0.52 -24.68 -14.87
N ASP A 432 -0.90 -23.52 -15.44
CA ASP A 432 -0.26 -23.04 -16.65
C ASP A 432 1.15 -22.47 -16.36
N PRO A 433 1.98 -22.18 -17.37
CA PRO A 433 3.33 -21.69 -17.11
C PRO A 433 3.39 -20.35 -16.37
N ASN A 434 2.39 -19.47 -16.52
CA ASN A 434 2.35 -18.18 -15.82
C ASN A 434 2.04 -18.37 -14.33
N GLU A 435 1.09 -19.24 -14.01
CA GLU A 435 0.74 -19.65 -12.65
C GLU A 435 1.91 -20.39 -11.97
N GLU A 436 2.59 -21.27 -12.68
CA GLU A 436 3.80 -21.96 -12.19
C GLU A 436 4.91 -20.96 -11.85
N TYR A 437 5.11 -19.95 -12.69
CA TYR A 437 6.09 -18.89 -12.46
C TYR A 437 5.74 -18.05 -11.22
N LEU A 438 4.44 -17.76 -11.00
CA LEU A 438 3.95 -17.11 -9.78
C LEU A 438 4.24 -17.93 -8.52
N ILE A 439 3.99 -19.25 -8.58
CA ILE A 439 4.23 -20.17 -7.46
C ILE A 439 5.69 -20.12 -7.03
N TYR A 440 6.63 -20.20 -7.99
CA TYR A 440 8.07 -20.17 -7.69
C TYR A 440 8.50 -18.85 -7.05
N GLN A 441 8.06 -17.69 -7.57
CA GLN A 441 8.35 -16.40 -6.95
C GLN A 441 7.75 -16.27 -5.55
N SER A 442 6.52 -16.77 -5.37
CA SER A 442 5.81 -16.71 -4.08
C SER A 442 6.50 -17.54 -3.01
N LEU A 443 6.97 -18.75 -3.38
CA LEU A 443 7.74 -19.61 -2.49
C LEU A 443 9.05 -18.94 -2.07
N LEU A 444 9.81 -18.37 -3.02
CA LEU A 444 11.07 -17.68 -2.69
C LEU A 444 10.84 -16.46 -1.78
N GLY A 445 9.82 -15.66 -2.09
CA GLY A 445 9.53 -14.45 -1.34
C GLY A 445 9.06 -14.70 0.09
N ALA A 446 8.16 -15.67 0.26
CA ALA A 446 7.46 -15.88 1.54
C ALA A 446 7.97 -17.08 2.36
N TRP A 447 8.97 -17.85 1.87
CA TRP A 447 9.48 -19.01 2.61
C TRP A 447 10.14 -18.63 3.95
N PRO A 448 9.87 -19.41 5.04
CA PRO A 448 9.01 -20.59 5.13
C PRO A 448 7.51 -20.21 5.28
N ILE A 449 6.76 -20.35 4.20
CA ILE A 449 5.30 -20.19 4.22
C ILE A 449 4.66 -21.56 4.42
N GLU A 450 3.62 -21.65 5.26
CA GLU A 450 2.84 -22.86 5.46
C GLU A 450 1.98 -23.15 4.21
N ARG A 451 1.71 -24.46 3.92
CA ARG A 451 0.94 -24.88 2.74
C ARG A 451 -0.43 -24.25 2.66
N GLU A 452 -1.10 -24.17 3.80
CA GLU A 452 -2.46 -23.61 3.90
C GLU A 452 -2.48 -22.13 3.53
N ARG A 453 -1.46 -21.38 3.95
CA ARG A 453 -1.32 -19.95 3.60
C ARG A 453 -1.04 -19.75 2.12
N LEU A 454 -0.13 -20.56 1.57
CA LEU A 454 0.16 -20.52 0.14
C LEU A 454 -1.08 -20.89 -0.68
N SER A 455 -1.81 -21.92 -0.27
CA SER A 455 -3.04 -22.33 -0.95
C SER A 455 -4.10 -21.25 -0.94
N ALA A 456 -4.35 -20.61 0.20
CA ALA A 456 -5.31 -19.49 0.30
C ALA A 456 -4.90 -18.28 -0.58
N TYR A 457 -3.60 -17.98 -0.63
CA TYR A 457 -3.08 -16.93 -1.51
C TYR A 457 -3.26 -17.28 -2.99
N LEU A 458 -2.93 -18.52 -3.39
CA LEU A 458 -3.03 -18.95 -4.79
C LEU A 458 -4.49 -18.97 -5.25
N GLU A 459 -5.43 -19.45 -4.43
CA GLU A 459 -6.86 -19.41 -4.74
C GLU A 459 -7.30 -17.99 -5.07
N LYS A 460 -6.94 -17.00 -4.22
CA LYS A 460 -7.22 -15.60 -4.48
C LYS A 460 -6.54 -15.11 -5.76
N ALA A 461 -5.25 -15.39 -5.95
CA ALA A 461 -4.48 -14.93 -7.09
C ALA A 461 -5.04 -15.45 -8.43
N LEU A 462 -5.45 -16.72 -8.47
CA LEU A 462 -6.06 -17.34 -9.64
C LEU A 462 -7.40 -16.68 -10.00
N ARG A 463 -8.26 -16.45 -9.00
CA ARG A 463 -9.57 -15.82 -9.21
C ARG A 463 -9.45 -14.35 -9.59
N GLU A 464 -8.48 -13.60 -9.03
CA GLU A 464 -8.22 -12.22 -9.43
C GLU A 464 -7.62 -12.11 -10.82
N ALA A 465 -6.83 -13.08 -11.29
CA ALA A 465 -6.34 -13.13 -12.66
C ALA A 465 -7.47 -13.25 -13.69
N LYS A 466 -8.58 -13.91 -13.37
CA LYS A 466 -9.75 -14.10 -14.25
C LYS A 466 -9.39 -14.74 -15.61
N VAL A 467 -8.44 -15.70 -15.59
CA VAL A 467 -7.96 -16.39 -16.81
C VAL A 467 -8.53 -17.78 -16.90
N ASN A 468 -8.28 -18.61 -15.87
CA ASN A 468 -8.69 -20.02 -15.84
C ASN A 468 -9.82 -20.28 -14.83
N THR A 469 -10.06 -19.33 -13.94
CA THR A 469 -11.10 -19.32 -12.90
C THR A 469 -11.38 -17.88 -12.49
N ASP A 470 -12.51 -17.58 -11.86
CA ASP A 470 -12.85 -16.27 -11.32
C ASP A 470 -13.75 -16.41 -10.07
N TRP A 471 -14.17 -15.25 -9.49
CA TRP A 471 -15.01 -15.24 -8.30
C TRP A 471 -16.48 -15.60 -8.59
N ASP A 472 -16.97 -15.33 -9.80
CA ASP A 472 -18.38 -15.55 -10.17
C ASP A 472 -18.63 -16.98 -10.64
N GLU A 473 -17.69 -17.56 -11.40
CA GLU A 473 -17.76 -18.93 -11.93
C GLU A 473 -16.47 -19.72 -11.59
N PRO A 474 -16.24 -20.10 -10.31
CA PRO A 474 -15.02 -20.78 -9.91
C PRO A 474 -14.82 -22.12 -10.62
N ASN A 475 -13.65 -22.33 -11.21
CA ASN A 475 -13.24 -23.59 -11.82
C ASN A 475 -12.50 -24.47 -10.79
N GLU A 476 -13.26 -25.11 -9.89
CA GLU A 476 -12.69 -25.92 -8.80
C GLU A 476 -11.72 -27.01 -9.26
N ARG A 477 -11.89 -27.55 -10.48
CA ARG A 477 -10.98 -28.57 -11.01
C ARG A 477 -9.63 -27.96 -11.36
N TRP A 478 -9.62 -26.78 -11.93
CA TRP A 478 -8.39 -26.04 -12.23
C TRP A 478 -7.68 -25.64 -10.94
N GLU A 479 -8.40 -24.95 -10.06
CA GLU A 479 -7.88 -24.49 -8.77
C GLU A 479 -7.24 -25.65 -8.00
N ARG A 480 -7.94 -26.75 -7.85
CA ARG A 480 -7.41 -27.93 -7.15
C ARG A 480 -6.13 -28.45 -7.77
N SER A 481 -6.02 -28.52 -9.11
CA SER A 481 -4.80 -29.00 -9.75
C SER A 481 -3.59 -28.07 -9.52
N VAL A 482 -3.81 -26.75 -9.47
CA VAL A 482 -2.76 -25.77 -9.16
C VAL A 482 -2.35 -25.89 -7.69
N LEU A 483 -3.30 -26.01 -6.78
CA LEU A 483 -3.03 -26.14 -5.35
C LEU A 483 -2.30 -27.46 -5.01
N ASP A 484 -2.72 -28.57 -5.63
CA ASP A 484 -2.06 -29.88 -5.46
C ASP A 484 -0.60 -29.83 -5.99
N PHE A 485 -0.37 -29.19 -7.14
CA PHE A 485 0.97 -28.97 -7.67
C PHE A 485 1.83 -28.17 -6.68
N ALA A 486 1.33 -27.02 -6.20
CA ALA A 486 2.07 -26.17 -5.27
C ALA A 486 2.35 -26.89 -3.93
N ALA A 487 1.37 -27.64 -3.39
CA ALA A 487 1.54 -28.44 -2.18
C ALA A 487 2.57 -29.57 -2.38
N GLY A 488 2.60 -30.16 -3.56
CA GLY A 488 3.55 -31.22 -3.92
C GLY A 488 5.03 -30.77 -3.86
N LEU A 489 5.32 -29.51 -4.18
CA LEU A 489 6.69 -28.96 -4.18
C LEU A 489 7.37 -29.05 -2.81
N TYR A 490 6.62 -29.03 -1.71
CA TYR A 490 7.19 -29.07 -0.35
C TYR A 490 7.93 -30.37 -0.05
N ASP A 491 7.52 -31.48 -0.64
CA ASP A 491 8.09 -32.81 -0.41
C ASP A 491 8.82 -33.36 -1.63
N HIS A 492 8.78 -32.65 -2.77
CA HIS A 492 9.39 -33.09 -4.02
C HIS A 492 10.91 -32.89 -4.01
N ARG A 493 11.64 -33.96 -3.75
CA ARG A 493 13.10 -33.90 -3.64
C ARG A 493 13.80 -33.27 -4.85
N PRO A 494 13.47 -33.60 -6.10
CA PRO A 494 14.13 -32.99 -7.26
C PRO A 494 14.04 -31.47 -7.29
N PHE A 495 12.95 -30.90 -6.77
CA PHE A 495 12.78 -29.45 -6.57
C PHE A 495 13.58 -28.97 -5.36
N ARG A 496 13.40 -29.61 -4.19
CA ARG A 496 13.97 -29.16 -2.92
C ARG A 496 15.51 -29.18 -2.91
N ASP A 497 16.13 -30.14 -3.57
CA ASP A 497 17.58 -30.30 -3.60
C ASP A 497 18.31 -29.11 -4.27
N THR A 498 17.61 -28.33 -5.09
CA THR A 498 18.12 -27.09 -5.71
C THR A 498 17.48 -25.82 -5.16
N PHE A 499 16.21 -25.89 -4.78
CA PHE A 499 15.49 -24.75 -4.16
C PHE A 499 16.12 -24.33 -2.83
N ASP A 500 16.39 -25.26 -1.91
CA ASP A 500 16.90 -24.93 -0.59
C ASP A 500 18.27 -24.24 -0.60
N PRO A 501 19.27 -24.71 -1.36
CA PRO A 501 20.55 -24.00 -1.47
C PRO A 501 20.42 -22.61 -2.12
N PHE A 502 19.57 -22.48 -3.13
CA PHE A 502 19.32 -21.18 -3.76
C PHE A 502 18.63 -20.23 -2.79
N LEU A 503 17.61 -20.70 -2.06
CA LEU A 503 16.90 -19.93 -1.05
C LEU A 503 17.84 -19.38 0.03
N ASP A 504 18.78 -20.18 0.53
CA ASP A 504 19.72 -19.75 1.58
C ASP A 504 20.60 -18.57 1.13
N LYS A 505 21.03 -18.57 -0.11
CA LYS A 505 21.78 -17.48 -0.73
C LYS A 505 20.89 -16.26 -0.98
N PHE A 506 19.75 -16.51 -1.58
CA PHE A 506 18.77 -15.53 -2.00
C PHE A 506 18.16 -14.77 -0.81
N ALA A 507 17.79 -15.48 0.27
CA ALA A 507 17.21 -14.88 1.47
C ALA A 507 18.17 -13.88 2.15
N ARG A 508 19.49 -14.14 2.12
CA ARG A 508 20.48 -13.18 2.66
C ARG A 508 20.54 -11.88 1.87
N ALA A 509 20.50 -11.97 0.54
CA ALA A 509 20.44 -10.78 -0.32
C ALA A 509 19.13 -10.00 -0.09
N GLY A 510 17.99 -10.70 0.01
CA GLY A 510 16.70 -10.11 0.32
C GLY A 510 16.64 -9.42 1.68
N GLU A 511 17.29 -9.98 2.72
CA GLU A 511 17.38 -9.34 4.03
C GLU A 511 18.24 -8.07 3.99
N ALA A 512 19.34 -8.08 3.27
CA ALA A 512 20.16 -6.89 3.07
C ALA A 512 19.36 -5.77 2.36
N ALA A 513 18.61 -6.11 1.32
CA ALA A 513 17.70 -5.18 0.64
C ALA A 513 16.60 -4.66 1.57
N ALA A 514 15.99 -5.52 2.39
CA ALA A 514 14.95 -5.12 3.35
C ALA A 514 15.47 -4.17 4.43
N LEU A 515 16.71 -4.37 4.94
CA LEU A 515 17.36 -3.43 5.86
C LEU A 515 17.66 -2.10 5.17
N GLY A 516 18.07 -2.12 3.90
CA GLY A 516 18.22 -0.91 3.08
C GLY A 516 16.92 -0.14 2.94
N ALA A 517 15.84 -0.83 2.56
CA ALA A 517 14.50 -0.26 2.46
C ALA A 517 14.04 0.37 3.79
N LEU A 518 14.26 -0.34 4.89
CA LEU A 518 13.91 0.13 6.23
C LEU A 518 14.72 1.39 6.61
N LEU A 519 16.02 1.40 6.35
CA LEU A 519 16.85 2.58 6.63
C LEU A 519 16.40 3.79 5.81
N LEU A 520 16.09 3.62 4.52
CA LEU A 520 15.54 4.68 3.68
C LEU A 520 14.21 5.20 4.23
N ARG A 521 13.30 4.31 4.66
CA ARG A 521 12.03 4.70 5.29
C ARG A 521 12.25 5.51 6.57
N LEU A 522 13.17 5.09 7.43
CA LEU A 522 13.46 5.78 8.69
C LEU A 522 14.13 7.14 8.50
N THR A 523 14.75 7.41 7.35
CA THR A 523 15.63 8.58 7.19
C THR A 523 15.26 9.54 6.06
N SER A 524 14.43 9.12 5.09
CA SER A 524 13.89 10.00 4.04
C SER A 524 13.00 11.11 4.61
N PRO A 525 12.76 12.20 3.85
CA PRO A 525 11.81 13.24 4.21
C PRO A 525 10.39 12.66 4.35
N GLY A 526 9.79 12.85 5.51
CA GLY A 526 8.47 12.31 5.85
C GLY A 526 8.43 11.69 7.24
N VAL A 527 7.31 11.03 7.51
CA VAL A 527 7.02 10.32 8.77
C VAL A 527 7.04 8.82 8.49
N PRO A 528 8.01 8.07 9.01
CA PRO A 528 8.01 6.61 8.91
C PRO A 528 6.72 6.03 9.50
N ASP A 529 6.00 5.25 8.71
CA ASP A 529 4.90 4.42 9.20
C ASP A 529 5.34 2.97 9.32
N ILE A 530 5.10 2.36 10.46
CA ILE A 530 5.41 0.96 10.74
C ILE A 530 4.09 0.22 10.87
N TYR A 531 3.85 -0.72 9.97
CA TYR A 531 2.70 -1.61 10.07
C TYR A 531 2.92 -2.67 11.13
N GLN A 532 1.88 -3.04 11.86
CA GLN A 532 1.96 -4.04 12.93
C GLN A 532 2.71 -5.31 12.52
N GLY A 533 3.72 -5.65 13.30
CA GLY A 533 4.56 -6.84 13.08
C GLY A 533 5.76 -6.63 12.15
N ASP A 534 5.89 -5.48 11.47
CA ASP A 534 6.98 -5.19 10.53
C ASP A 534 8.34 -4.93 11.22
N GLU A 535 8.38 -4.82 12.52
CA GLU A 535 9.62 -4.68 13.26
C GLU A 535 10.44 -5.99 13.36
N LEU A 536 9.85 -7.12 13.00
CA LEU A 536 10.58 -8.36 12.71
C LEU A 536 10.37 -8.73 11.23
N TRP A 537 10.95 -9.84 10.78
CA TRP A 537 10.77 -10.30 9.40
C TRP A 537 9.32 -10.67 9.12
N ALA A 538 8.67 -9.88 8.28
CA ALA A 538 7.28 -10.03 7.91
C ALA A 538 7.18 -10.65 6.51
N LEU A 539 6.93 -11.95 6.44
CA LEU A 539 6.82 -12.68 5.17
C LEU A 539 5.35 -12.95 4.86
N ASN A 540 4.60 -11.85 4.67
CA ASN A 540 3.16 -11.88 4.41
C ASN A 540 2.87 -11.60 2.94
N LEU A 541 1.82 -12.25 2.46
CA LEU A 541 1.19 -12.01 1.16
C LEU A 541 -0.04 -11.11 1.34
N VAL A 542 -0.88 -10.98 0.31
CA VAL A 542 -2.08 -10.12 0.33
C VAL A 542 -3.08 -10.54 1.41
N ASP A 543 -3.98 -9.63 1.77
CA ASP A 543 -5.06 -9.92 2.73
C ASP A 543 -5.83 -11.23 2.39
N PRO A 544 -6.24 -11.99 3.41
CA PRO A 544 -6.16 -11.73 4.86
C PRO A 544 -4.81 -12.09 5.51
N ASP A 545 -3.81 -12.57 4.77
CA ASP A 545 -2.54 -13.05 5.30
C ASP A 545 -1.74 -11.94 6.03
N ASN A 546 -1.79 -10.69 5.54
CA ASN A 546 -1.14 -9.54 6.16
C ASN A 546 -1.84 -9.00 7.43
N ARG A 547 -2.99 -9.56 7.81
CA ARG A 547 -3.78 -9.17 9.00
C ARG A 547 -3.75 -10.23 10.10
N ARG A 548 -2.86 -11.23 9.99
CA ARG A 548 -2.71 -12.27 11.01
C ARG A 548 -2.26 -11.70 12.36
N PRO A 549 -2.62 -12.36 13.47
CA PRO A 549 -2.19 -11.95 14.81
C PRO A 549 -0.67 -11.83 14.92
N VAL A 550 -0.22 -10.81 15.64
CA VAL A 550 1.19 -10.52 15.90
C VAL A 550 1.64 -11.14 17.23
N HIS A 551 2.80 -11.79 17.25
CA HIS A 551 3.40 -12.36 18.47
C HIS A 551 4.15 -11.27 19.26
N TRP A 552 3.44 -10.55 20.12
CA TRP A 552 3.97 -9.39 20.86
C TRP A 552 5.04 -9.74 21.89
N ASP A 553 4.98 -10.90 22.52
CA ASP A 553 5.91 -11.28 23.60
C ASP A 553 7.33 -11.44 23.07
N GLU A 554 7.53 -12.07 21.91
CA GLU A 554 8.84 -12.17 21.26
C GLU A 554 9.45 -10.77 21.00
N ARG A 555 8.63 -9.84 20.55
CA ARG A 555 9.04 -8.46 20.24
C ARG A 555 9.44 -7.71 21.51
N ARG A 556 8.68 -7.86 22.59
CA ARG A 556 9.01 -7.29 23.90
C ARG A 556 10.33 -7.83 24.43
N GLU A 557 10.57 -9.14 24.31
CA GLU A 557 11.82 -9.77 24.75
C GLU A 557 13.04 -9.24 23.97
N ILE A 558 12.92 -9.12 22.64
CA ILE A 558 13.99 -8.58 21.79
C ILE A 558 14.24 -7.10 22.13
N LEU A 559 13.19 -6.28 22.28
CA LEU A 559 13.35 -4.87 22.67
C LEU A 559 14.07 -4.73 24.00
N GLN A 560 13.72 -5.52 25.02
CA GLN A 560 14.42 -5.53 26.30
C GLN A 560 15.90 -5.92 26.19
N GLN A 561 16.26 -6.79 25.25
CA GLN A 561 17.68 -7.11 24.98
C GLN A 561 18.40 -5.91 24.39
N VAL A 562 17.78 -5.22 23.43
CA VAL A 562 18.32 -4.00 22.81
C VAL A 562 18.50 -2.89 23.85
N GLU A 563 17.53 -2.66 24.72
CA GLU A 563 17.60 -1.67 25.80
C GLU A 563 18.73 -1.94 26.80
N ARG A 564 19.13 -3.21 26.97
CA ARG A 564 20.30 -3.63 27.75
C ARG A 564 21.63 -3.55 26.99
N GLY A 565 21.62 -2.95 25.78
CA GLY A 565 22.80 -2.75 24.94
C GLY A 565 23.25 -3.99 24.15
N LYS A 566 22.39 -5.01 23.99
CA LYS A 566 22.71 -6.17 23.17
C LYS A 566 22.29 -5.93 21.72
N ILE A 567 23.18 -6.27 20.79
CA ILE A 567 22.83 -6.39 19.38
C ILE A 567 22.12 -7.75 19.21
N PRO A 568 20.86 -7.78 18.75
CA PRO A 568 20.14 -9.03 18.59
C PRO A 568 20.67 -9.86 17.43
N ASP A 569 20.33 -11.15 17.42
CA ASP A 569 20.61 -12.03 16.31
C ASP A 569 19.84 -11.61 15.03
N ARG A 570 19.98 -12.39 13.95
CA ARG A 570 19.33 -12.18 12.65
C ARG A 570 17.84 -11.82 12.77
N ARG A 571 17.09 -12.40 13.72
CA ARG A 571 15.66 -12.18 13.86
C ARG A 571 15.32 -10.77 14.29
N GLY A 572 16.10 -10.20 15.18
CA GLY A 572 15.85 -8.88 15.79
C GLY A 572 16.50 -7.70 15.07
N ARG A 573 17.20 -7.90 13.94
CA ARG A 573 17.94 -6.81 13.26
C ARG A 573 17.05 -5.64 12.84
N LYS A 574 15.87 -5.92 12.32
CA LYS A 574 14.91 -4.85 11.92
C LYS A 574 14.47 -4.04 13.13
N LEU A 575 14.09 -4.69 14.23
CA LEU A 575 13.70 -4.02 15.47
C LEU A 575 14.85 -3.15 16.01
N TYR A 576 16.09 -3.66 15.98
CA TYR A 576 17.27 -2.90 16.36
C TYR A 576 17.44 -1.65 15.49
N LEU A 577 17.36 -1.79 14.16
CA LEU A 577 17.46 -0.67 13.22
C LEU A 577 16.35 0.36 13.45
N ILE A 578 15.11 -0.07 13.68
CA ILE A 578 13.98 0.82 14.00
C ILE A 578 14.28 1.59 15.29
N ARG A 579 14.68 0.87 16.36
CA ARG A 579 14.94 1.48 17.66
C ARG A 579 16.06 2.52 17.59
N GLU A 580 17.19 2.20 16.96
CA GLU A 580 18.33 3.12 16.82
C GLU A 580 18.01 4.30 15.87
N GLY A 581 17.33 4.04 14.74
CA GLY A 581 16.90 5.09 13.82
C GLY A 581 15.91 6.07 14.46
N LEU A 582 14.92 5.56 15.21
CA LEU A 582 13.96 6.42 15.92
C LEU A 582 14.60 7.13 17.13
N ALA A 583 15.57 6.52 17.80
CA ALA A 583 16.35 7.19 18.83
C ALA A 583 17.20 8.35 18.25
N LEU A 584 17.77 8.17 17.06
CA LEU A 584 18.47 9.24 16.37
C LEU A 584 17.51 10.37 15.96
N ARG A 585 16.33 10.04 15.41
CA ARG A 585 15.29 11.04 15.09
C ARG A 585 14.83 11.81 16.34
N ALA A 586 14.83 11.17 17.51
CA ALA A 586 14.53 11.85 18.78
C ALA A 586 15.64 12.78 19.24
N ARG A 587 16.92 12.41 19.04
CA ARG A 587 18.08 13.23 19.44
C ARG A 587 18.33 14.41 18.48
N ARG A 588 18.03 14.21 17.18
CA ARG A 588 18.28 15.17 16.09
C ARG A 588 17.00 15.57 15.34
N PRO A 589 15.94 16.03 16.02
CA PRO A 589 14.68 16.33 15.36
C PRO A 589 14.82 17.40 14.27
N GLY A 590 15.74 18.38 14.46
CA GLY A 590 16.06 19.41 13.50
C GLY A 590 16.62 18.84 12.19
N ALA A 591 17.48 17.85 12.25
CA ALA A 591 18.04 17.21 11.06
C ALA A 591 16.95 16.58 10.19
N PHE A 592 15.99 15.90 10.79
CA PHE A 592 14.92 15.21 10.06
C PHE A 592 13.79 16.13 9.56
N SER A 593 13.66 17.34 10.12
CA SER A 593 12.80 18.41 9.58
C SER A 593 13.55 19.38 8.66
N GLY A 594 14.89 19.29 8.63
CA GLY A 594 15.77 20.12 7.83
C GLY A 594 16.03 19.59 6.43
N ALA A 595 17.09 20.10 5.82
CA ALA A 595 17.49 19.80 4.46
C ALA A 595 17.69 18.31 4.19
N TYR A 596 17.40 17.90 2.97
CA TYR A 596 17.77 16.62 2.38
C TYR A 596 18.78 16.90 1.27
N THR A 597 20.00 16.41 1.40
CA THR A 597 21.08 16.70 0.45
C THR A 597 21.61 15.38 -0.12
N PRO A 598 21.38 15.10 -1.42
CA PRO A 598 21.97 13.95 -2.08
C PRO A 598 23.50 13.99 -2.03
N VAL A 599 24.12 12.84 -1.79
CA VAL A 599 25.57 12.65 -1.87
C VAL A 599 25.89 11.91 -3.16
N ASN A 600 26.85 12.43 -3.95
CA ASN A 600 27.28 11.77 -5.16
C ASN A 600 27.98 10.44 -4.82
N ALA A 601 27.47 9.35 -5.36
CA ALA A 601 27.95 7.99 -5.13
C ALA A 601 27.88 7.18 -6.43
N ARG A 602 28.36 5.95 -6.39
CA ARG A 602 28.23 5.00 -7.51
C ARG A 602 26.76 4.60 -7.72
N ASP A 603 26.43 4.11 -8.89
CA ASP A 603 25.03 3.71 -9.26
C ASP A 603 24.44 2.60 -8.39
N ASP A 604 25.30 1.84 -7.68
CA ASP A 604 24.90 0.79 -6.75
C ASP A 604 24.78 1.27 -5.29
N VAL A 605 24.81 2.60 -5.06
CA VAL A 605 24.70 3.21 -3.73
C VAL A 605 23.70 4.37 -3.76
N CYS A 606 22.82 4.39 -2.76
CA CYS A 606 22.02 5.58 -2.43
C CYS A 606 22.58 6.23 -1.17
N ALA A 607 23.02 7.49 -1.27
CA ALA A 607 23.61 8.21 -0.16
C ALA A 607 23.11 9.66 -0.08
N PHE A 608 22.87 10.16 1.14
CA PHE A 608 22.42 11.53 1.39
C PHE A 608 22.72 11.98 2.82
N THR A 609 22.66 13.29 3.05
CA THR A 609 22.68 13.86 4.40
C THR A 609 21.34 14.50 4.76
N ARG A 610 21.11 14.66 6.08
CA ARG A 610 19.95 15.32 6.67
C ARG A 610 20.43 16.46 7.57
N GLY A 611 19.62 17.56 7.57
CA GLY A 611 20.01 18.78 8.25
C GLY A 611 21.23 19.42 7.57
N ASP A 612 21.99 20.21 8.30
CA ASP A 612 23.26 20.78 7.83
C ASP A 612 24.40 19.77 8.09
N ASP A 613 24.34 18.61 7.41
CA ASP A 613 25.25 17.47 7.59
C ASP A 613 25.32 16.93 9.04
N GLU A 614 24.16 16.90 9.72
CA GLU A 614 24.07 16.33 11.08
C GLU A 614 23.91 14.82 11.09
N VAL A 615 23.27 14.26 10.05
CA VAL A 615 23.04 12.83 9.86
C VAL A 615 23.41 12.46 8.44
N ALA A 616 24.10 11.33 8.27
CA ALA A 616 24.39 10.78 6.96
C ALA A 616 23.89 9.34 6.84
N VAL A 617 23.42 8.99 5.65
CA VAL A 617 22.79 7.72 5.31
C VAL A 617 23.47 7.17 4.05
N ILE A 618 23.85 5.89 4.10
CA ILE A 618 24.42 5.18 2.96
C ILE A 618 23.74 3.81 2.88
N VAL A 619 23.19 3.49 1.73
CA VAL A 619 22.53 2.20 1.44
C VAL A 619 23.15 1.61 0.18
N GLY A 620 23.71 0.41 0.31
CA GLY A 620 24.09 -0.41 -0.82
C GLY A 620 22.84 -1.01 -1.48
N LEU A 621 22.68 -0.76 -2.75
CA LEU A 621 21.50 -1.16 -3.51
C LEU A 621 21.60 -2.60 -4.04
N ARG A 622 22.80 -3.20 -3.97
CA ARG A 622 23.08 -4.56 -4.45
C ARG A 622 23.78 -5.33 -3.35
N GLY A 623 23.54 -6.63 -3.28
CA GLY A 623 23.94 -7.46 -2.12
C GLY A 623 25.44 -7.51 -1.80
N GLU A 624 26.31 -7.12 -2.72
CA GLU A 624 27.77 -7.12 -2.57
C GLU A 624 28.39 -5.71 -2.62
N THR A 625 27.55 -4.67 -2.49
CA THR A 625 28.02 -3.28 -2.55
C THR A 625 28.94 -2.94 -1.38
N GLN A 626 30.15 -2.47 -1.68
CA GLN A 626 31.10 -2.00 -0.67
C GLN A 626 30.87 -0.52 -0.35
N LEU A 627 30.62 -0.21 0.92
CA LEU A 627 30.26 1.13 1.39
C LEU A 627 31.45 1.98 1.84
N GLU A 628 32.64 1.39 2.04
CA GLU A 628 33.83 2.10 2.56
C GLU A 628 34.36 3.18 1.61
N GLU A 629 34.06 3.05 0.32
CA GLU A 629 34.52 3.99 -0.73
C GLU A 629 33.63 5.25 -0.84
N VAL A 630 32.53 5.32 -0.10
CA VAL A 630 31.61 6.47 -0.17
C VAL A 630 32.13 7.61 0.69
N THR A 631 32.46 8.73 0.06
CA THR A 631 32.91 9.95 0.75
C THR A 631 31.71 10.80 1.15
N ILE A 632 31.49 10.95 2.44
CA ILE A 632 30.45 11.82 3.01
C ILE A 632 31.02 13.19 3.31
N PRO A 633 30.32 14.30 2.96
CA PRO A 633 30.71 15.64 3.37
C PRO A 633 30.82 15.80 4.90
N GLY A 634 31.61 16.74 5.36
CA GLY A 634 31.81 16.98 6.79
C GLY A 634 32.90 16.10 7.42
N SER A 635 33.01 16.16 8.72
CA SER A 635 34.00 15.40 9.51
C SER A 635 33.42 15.04 10.89
N GLY A 636 34.03 14.08 11.56
CA GLY A 636 33.61 13.69 12.91
C GLY A 636 32.35 12.80 12.90
N TRP A 637 32.24 11.88 11.93
CA TRP A 637 31.13 10.95 11.86
C TRP A 637 31.28 9.77 12.81
N ARG A 638 30.20 9.46 13.53
CA ARG A 638 30.07 8.28 14.38
C ARG A 638 29.02 7.34 13.78
N ASP A 639 29.34 6.05 13.65
CA ASP A 639 28.36 5.06 13.26
C ASP A 639 27.30 4.89 14.37
N VAL A 640 26.03 4.92 14.00
CA VAL A 640 24.89 4.65 14.87
C VAL A 640 24.60 3.16 14.90
N LEU A 641 24.82 2.47 13.78
CA LEU A 641 24.71 1.03 13.65
C LEU A 641 26.07 0.37 13.76
N PRO A 642 26.16 -0.90 14.21
CA PRO A 642 27.42 -1.63 14.22
C PRO A 642 27.94 -1.87 12.79
N ARG A 643 29.26 -1.89 12.64
CA ARG A 643 29.89 -2.35 11.40
C ARG A 643 29.96 -3.88 11.42
N GLY A 644 29.28 -4.54 10.51
CA GLY A 644 29.10 -5.99 10.55
C GLY A 644 27.77 -6.42 11.18
N ASP A 645 27.71 -7.66 11.66
CA ASP A 645 26.54 -8.25 12.31
C ASP A 645 25.25 -8.21 11.44
N GLY A 646 25.42 -8.17 10.10
CA GLY A 646 24.34 -8.13 9.12
C GLY A 646 23.90 -6.73 8.71
N PHE A 647 24.69 -5.69 9.03
CA PHE A 647 24.49 -4.31 8.61
C PHE A 647 25.51 -3.85 7.57
N GLU A 648 26.16 -4.77 6.88
CA GLU A 648 27.26 -4.47 5.93
C GLU A 648 26.81 -3.58 4.76
N THR A 649 25.54 -3.66 4.36
CA THR A 649 24.98 -2.91 3.23
C THR A 649 24.30 -1.59 3.64
N VAL A 650 24.32 -1.23 4.91
CA VAL A 650 23.66 -0.02 5.44
C VAL A 650 24.58 0.71 6.43
N ARG A 651 24.61 2.05 6.34
CA ARG A 651 25.28 2.89 7.34
C ARG A 651 24.39 4.05 7.72
N LEU A 652 24.27 4.27 9.00
CA LEU A 652 23.62 5.44 9.60
C LEU A 652 24.67 6.15 10.47
N LEU A 653 24.95 7.39 10.16
CA LEU A 653 26.01 8.18 10.77
C LEU A 653 25.42 9.41 11.45
N GLU A 654 25.97 9.76 12.62
CA GLU A 654 25.65 10.98 13.37
C GLU A 654 26.90 11.83 13.47
N ALA A 655 26.80 13.14 13.19
CA ALA A 655 27.89 14.08 13.41
C ALA A 655 28.16 14.26 14.91
N THR A 656 29.45 14.24 15.31
CA THR A 656 29.91 14.34 16.71
C THR A 656 29.96 15.76 17.23
#